data_97036859911e3e1521b81486fc938d5c
#
_entry.id   97036859911e3e1521b81486fc938d5c
#
_cell.length_a   1.000
_cell.length_b   1.000
_cell.length_c   1.000
_cell.angle_alpha   90.00
_cell.angle_beta   90.00
_cell.angle_gamma   90.00
#
_symmetry.space_group_name_H-M   'P 1'
#
loop_
_entity.id
_entity.type
_entity.pdbx_description
1 polymer ?
#
loop_
_entity_poly.entity_id
_entity_poly.type
_entity_poly.pdbx_seq_one_letter_code
_entity_poly.pdbx_strand_id
1 'polypeptide(L)'
;MKKYTKKIKQWHKVLDINNVYNSNKRKNITKKKVCYKNTNISRICESAKYTTYTDQLYNKDNVVIVNNYVSQIDNKFKKYRKYKIPMDKRTHYMVDKIKNMNALDTKHKNLIINDFYNYVNLQWMKEIVIEDEPKYYVEVDNFRIIQEKVFYQLVKYVKDYIKKHKTSKKAIAIKNVYNSMVTESTTKMNNHVKQILDFIDDTFNVKTKTNIYDVLSAINSNEIISWGSPIQWQLLPDEKNVTKYISHLSMAKLSIYDYLIYIDDPSDTLETKKYKAYVKKHFFIYLNHLFALYEPINSDKKNHKYNPQDIWDVELELLTVMGCNSNMTNNIYNSVSAHELEREYNFNWTEFAQKLGYKEIPKRIIVSNLSALKCTIKLIKEKWNTPKWKTYWVYIYLRQLSRFNNKDRKIYFNFFKKILHGSPVDMPDEIYPITGLSLCFNTFLTEQYKENNNNQLYVDYTEHLCNDLLTLFYYKIHRNTWLDPSTKKAALKKLLKLKLIVGSPEKIREDPIFDYKSDDPWYNMLLLIDWKHKQYLSLEGKDLIDIPRIDWEHFKLTGTQSYIVNAFYMPTSNSIYIPLAYLQPPFIDLKERGLEYNLAFIGYTIAHELSHCFDANGSKFDENGNLNDWWTKNDKLEYQKKIKDVINQYETFAKRDGIEFDAAIGVSESLADISGMSLIEEYLRDVLVIDRDIDIIRRTNLKKLYYYLAIQGKQKIYKNAIKSQLKINPHPLEKYRVNCPLSRLPLFKAIFDIKKGDGMWWNNEESIW
;
A
#
# COMPACT_ATOMS: atom_id res chain seq x y z
N MET A 1 -7.04 -6.28 -22.58
CA MET A 1 -7.39 -7.68 -22.26
C MET A 1 -7.07 -8.67 -23.37
N LYS A 2 -7.67 -8.62 -24.60
CA LYS A 2 -7.38 -9.59 -25.67
C LYS A 2 -5.87 -9.73 -26.04
N LYS A 3 -5.10 -8.66 -26.03
CA LYS A 3 -3.64 -8.69 -26.34
C LYS A 3 -2.81 -9.34 -25.22
N TYR A 4 -3.20 -9.13 -23.96
CA TYR A 4 -2.56 -9.73 -22.77
C TYR A 4 -2.90 -11.22 -22.65
N THR A 5 -4.17 -11.59 -22.81
CA THR A 5 -4.58 -13.01 -22.81
C THR A 5 -3.94 -13.79 -23.96
N LYS A 6 -3.66 -13.12 -25.10
CA LYS A 6 -2.95 -13.73 -26.22
C LYS A 6 -1.45 -13.93 -25.92
N LYS A 7 -0.81 -12.97 -25.21
CA LYS A 7 0.58 -13.09 -24.74
C LYS A 7 0.72 -14.18 -23.68
N ILE A 8 -0.19 -14.27 -22.71
CA ILE A 8 -0.18 -15.35 -21.70
C ILE A 8 -0.47 -16.71 -22.33
N LYS A 9 -1.38 -16.80 -23.32
CA LYS A 9 -1.60 -18.05 -24.06
C LYS A 9 -0.40 -18.46 -24.92
N GLN A 10 0.36 -17.50 -25.48
CA GLN A 10 1.63 -17.77 -26.15
C GLN A 10 2.70 -18.23 -25.16
N TRP A 11 2.72 -17.64 -23.97
CA TRP A 11 3.58 -18.04 -22.86
C TRP A 11 3.30 -19.48 -22.41
N HIS A 12 2.02 -19.87 -22.32
CA HIS A 12 1.60 -21.25 -22.06
C HIS A 12 2.11 -22.24 -23.13
N LYS A 13 2.10 -21.83 -24.39
CA LYS A 13 2.62 -22.69 -25.50
C LYS A 13 4.14 -22.82 -25.50
N VAL A 14 4.84 -21.76 -25.07
CA VAL A 14 6.32 -21.77 -24.97
C VAL A 14 6.78 -22.55 -23.72
N LEU A 15 5.98 -22.52 -22.65
CA LEU A 15 6.21 -23.19 -21.38
C LEU A 15 5.53 -24.55 -21.28
N ASP A 16 5.17 -25.21 -22.37
CA ASP A 16 4.64 -26.58 -22.34
C ASP A 16 5.73 -27.54 -21.84
N ILE A 17 5.76 -27.70 -20.54
CA ILE A 17 6.80 -28.33 -19.72
C ILE A 17 6.89 -29.82 -20.02
N ASN A 18 5.78 -30.43 -20.44
CA ASN A 18 5.76 -31.85 -20.81
C ASN A 18 6.61 -32.14 -22.06
N ASN A 19 6.85 -31.14 -22.91
CA ASN A 19 7.74 -31.27 -24.08
C ASN A 19 9.22 -31.00 -23.75
N VAL A 20 9.53 -30.36 -22.62
CA VAL A 20 10.91 -30.03 -22.21
C VAL A 20 11.59 -31.21 -21.52
N TYR A 21 10.83 -32.09 -20.87
CA TYR A 21 11.35 -33.22 -20.11
C TYR A 21 11.46 -34.55 -20.91
N ASN A 22 10.93 -34.62 -22.13
CA ASN A 22 11.12 -35.78 -22.97
C ASN A 22 12.50 -35.73 -23.62
N SER A 23 13.44 -36.50 -23.06
CA SER A 23 14.87 -36.54 -23.44
C SER A 23 15.14 -36.87 -24.92
N ASN A 24 14.19 -37.52 -25.60
CA ASN A 24 14.36 -37.93 -26.99
C ASN A 24 13.95 -36.91 -28.05
N LYS A 25 13.34 -35.77 -27.67
CA LYS A 25 12.99 -34.70 -28.61
C LYS A 25 13.96 -33.52 -28.61
N ARG A 26 15.04 -33.59 -27.86
CA ARG A 26 16.01 -32.48 -27.71
C ARG A 26 16.79 -32.12 -28.99
N LYS A 27 16.80 -32.96 -30.00
CA LYS A 27 17.67 -32.74 -31.17
C LYS A 27 17.14 -31.80 -32.27
N ASN A 28 15.85 -31.41 -32.27
CA ASN A 28 15.27 -30.75 -33.45
C ASN A 28 14.63 -29.38 -33.23
N ILE A 29 14.74 -28.79 -32.04
CA ILE A 29 14.33 -27.39 -31.87
C ILE A 29 15.59 -26.54 -32.06
N THR A 30 15.77 -26.02 -33.26
CA THR A 30 16.79 -25.00 -33.51
C THR A 30 16.43 -23.76 -32.69
N LYS A 31 17.06 -23.68 -31.55
CA LYS A 31 16.86 -22.65 -30.50
C LYS A 31 16.78 -21.20 -31.03
N LYS A 32 17.47 -20.92 -32.14
CA LYS A 32 17.45 -19.62 -32.83
C LYS A 32 16.06 -19.20 -33.33
N LYS A 33 15.22 -20.10 -33.85
CA LYS A 33 13.94 -19.72 -34.46
C LYS A 33 12.85 -19.37 -33.44
N VAL A 34 12.86 -19.93 -32.25
CA VAL A 34 11.84 -19.68 -31.23
C VAL A 34 12.11 -18.36 -30.50
N CYS A 35 13.38 -18.04 -30.24
CA CYS A 35 13.75 -16.80 -29.54
C CYS A 35 13.67 -15.56 -30.41
N TYR A 36 13.93 -15.64 -31.72
CA TYR A 36 13.97 -14.46 -32.61
C TYR A 36 12.62 -14.03 -33.16
N LYS A 37 11.62 -14.88 -33.17
CA LYS A 37 10.30 -14.55 -33.73
C LYS A 37 9.31 -13.88 -32.77
N ASN A 38 9.52 -14.01 -31.47
CA ASN A 38 8.52 -13.56 -30.53
C ASN A 38 9.16 -13.00 -29.25
N THR A 39 8.84 -11.82 -28.89
CA THR A 39 8.88 -11.19 -27.59
C THR A 39 10.03 -11.60 -26.62
N ASN A 40 10.46 -10.70 -25.81
CA ASN A 40 11.44 -10.87 -24.74
C ASN A 40 11.15 -12.05 -23.79
N ILE A 41 9.87 -12.41 -23.63
CA ILE A 41 9.43 -13.59 -22.86
C ILE A 41 10.09 -14.89 -23.35
N SER A 42 10.18 -15.08 -24.67
CA SER A 42 10.81 -16.29 -25.23
C SER A 42 12.28 -16.44 -24.84
N ARG A 43 12.99 -15.31 -24.72
CA ARG A 43 14.41 -15.28 -24.37
C ARG A 43 14.65 -15.57 -22.91
N ILE A 44 13.80 -15.01 -22.04
CA ILE A 44 13.87 -15.28 -20.61
C ILE A 44 13.44 -16.72 -20.33
N CYS A 45 12.47 -17.27 -21.07
CA CYS A 45 12.15 -18.69 -20.99
C CYS A 45 13.34 -19.56 -21.35
N GLU A 46 14.12 -19.20 -22.37
CA GLU A 46 15.37 -19.88 -22.66
C GLU A 46 16.37 -19.76 -21.51
N SER A 47 16.61 -18.55 -21.02
CA SER A 47 17.45 -18.28 -19.87
C SER A 47 17.02 -19.10 -18.65
N ALA A 48 15.73 -19.02 -18.27
CA ALA A 48 15.20 -19.73 -17.12
C ALA A 48 15.26 -21.27 -17.25
N LYS A 49 15.20 -21.83 -18.46
CA LYS A 49 15.42 -23.25 -18.67
C LYS A 49 16.82 -23.72 -18.27
N TYR A 50 17.79 -22.85 -18.40
CA TYR A 50 19.17 -23.14 -18.07
C TYR A 50 19.54 -22.85 -16.63
N THR A 51 18.78 -21.98 -15.99
CA THR A 51 18.93 -21.71 -14.55
C THR A 51 18.48 -22.86 -13.67
N THR A 52 17.64 -23.77 -14.19
CA THR A 52 17.19 -24.94 -13.43
C THR A 52 18.26 -26.01 -13.22
N TYR A 53 19.33 -25.98 -14.00
CA TYR A 53 20.39 -26.98 -13.93
C TYR A 53 21.75 -26.34 -14.14
N THR A 54 22.61 -26.41 -13.14
CA THR A 54 23.97 -25.86 -13.18
C THR A 54 24.75 -26.27 -14.41
N ASP A 55 24.67 -27.54 -14.85
CA ASP A 55 25.39 -28.05 -16.01
C ASP A 55 24.87 -27.50 -17.35
N GLN A 56 23.65 -26.97 -17.38
CA GLN A 56 23.05 -26.38 -18.58
C GLN A 56 23.24 -24.86 -18.66
N LEU A 57 23.51 -24.22 -17.55
CA LEU A 57 23.84 -22.80 -17.49
C LEU A 57 25.07 -22.45 -18.32
N TYR A 58 25.99 -23.34 -18.41
CA TYR A 58 27.31 -23.16 -19.06
C TYR A 58 27.36 -23.60 -20.51
N ASN A 59 26.23 -23.89 -21.15
CA ASN A 59 26.20 -24.14 -22.57
C ASN A 59 26.47 -22.83 -23.33
N LYS A 60 27.62 -22.76 -24.03
CA LYS A 60 28.11 -21.56 -24.73
C LYS A 60 27.06 -20.89 -25.63
N ASP A 61 26.29 -21.66 -26.38
CA ASP A 61 25.29 -21.15 -27.33
C ASP A 61 24.16 -20.38 -26.60
N ASN A 62 23.75 -20.86 -25.45
CA ASN A 62 22.66 -20.27 -24.69
C ASN A 62 23.09 -18.99 -23.97
N VAL A 63 24.29 -19.01 -23.44
CA VAL A 63 24.92 -17.87 -22.80
C VAL A 63 25.08 -16.72 -23.80
N VAL A 64 25.54 -17.00 -25.01
CA VAL A 64 25.65 -16.01 -26.10
C VAL A 64 24.27 -15.39 -26.42
N ILE A 65 23.20 -16.20 -26.46
CA ILE A 65 21.85 -15.70 -26.73
C ILE A 65 21.39 -14.74 -25.63
N VAL A 66 21.54 -15.12 -24.37
CA VAL A 66 21.14 -14.30 -23.22
C VAL A 66 21.92 -12.99 -23.14
N ASN A 67 23.23 -13.05 -23.34
CA ASN A 67 24.08 -11.87 -23.31
C ASN A 67 23.81 -10.91 -24.46
N ASN A 68 23.59 -11.46 -25.66
CA ASN A 68 23.20 -10.65 -26.80
C ASN A 68 21.88 -9.93 -26.55
N TYR A 69 20.96 -10.57 -25.85
CA TYR A 69 19.68 -9.96 -25.48
C TYR A 69 19.87 -8.81 -24.48
N VAL A 70 20.60 -9.03 -23.39
CA VAL A 70 20.92 -7.99 -22.40
C VAL A 70 21.66 -6.84 -23.03
N SER A 71 22.68 -7.15 -23.88
CA SER A 71 23.42 -6.15 -24.62
C SER A 71 22.54 -5.36 -25.61
N GLN A 72 21.54 -6.00 -26.23
CA GLN A 72 20.58 -5.31 -27.12
C GLN A 72 19.65 -4.39 -26.34
N ILE A 73 19.15 -4.80 -25.16
CA ILE A 73 18.38 -3.92 -24.27
C ILE A 73 19.24 -2.73 -23.88
N ASP A 74 20.42 -2.99 -23.33
CA ASP A 74 21.34 -1.93 -22.90
C ASP A 74 21.72 -0.99 -24.06
N ASN A 75 22.00 -1.54 -25.26
CA ASN A 75 22.33 -0.73 -26.43
C ASN A 75 21.14 0.06 -26.97
N LYS A 76 19.94 -0.51 -26.95
CA LYS A 76 18.71 0.21 -27.33
C LYS A 76 18.52 1.48 -26.49
N PHE A 77 18.89 1.44 -25.23
CA PHE A 77 18.70 2.52 -24.28
C PHE A 77 19.96 3.40 -24.05
N LYS A 78 21.15 2.93 -24.43
CA LYS A 78 22.41 3.71 -24.35
C LYS A 78 22.35 5.09 -25.01
N LYS A 79 21.64 5.22 -26.13
CA LYS A 79 21.46 6.50 -26.82
C LYS A 79 20.81 7.57 -25.93
N TYR A 80 20.02 7.17 -24.94
CA TYR A 80 19.35 8.08 -24.01
C TYR A 80 20.20 8.45 -22.79
N ARG A 81 21.33 7.76 -22.56
CA ARG A 81 22.26 8.04 -21.45
C ARG A 81 22.99 9.37 -21.59
N LYS A 82 22.97 9.99 -22.78
CA LYS A 82 23.65 11.27 -23.04
C LYS A 82 22.92 12.48 -22.43
N TYR A 83 21.68 12.35 -22.05
CA TYR A 83 20.90 13.46 -21.47
C TYR A 83 21.00 13.40 -19.95
N LYS A 84 21.65 14.41 -19.35
CA LYS A 84 21.71 14.56 -17.90
C LYS A 84 20.33 14.87 -17.35
N ILE A 85 19.72 13.91 -16.65
CA ILE A 85 18.56 14.15 -15.81
C ILE A 85 19.11 14.55 -14.44
N PRO A 86 18.61 15.66 -13.84
CA PRO A 86 18.99 16.01 -12.48
C PRO A 86 18.52 14.89 -11.55
N MET A 87 19.42 14.04 -11.12
CA MET A 87 19.22 13.24 -9.93
C MET A 87 19.45 14.14 -8.71
N ASP A 88 18.87 13.80 -7.58
CA ASP A 88 19.33 14.38 -6.33
C ASP A 88 20.86 14.28 -6.26
N LYS A 89 21.53 15.42 -6.13
CA LYS A 89 23.01 15.52 -6.11
C LYS A 89 23.65 14.53 -5.13
N ARG A 90 22.98 14.26 -4.01
CA ARG A 90 23.43 13.33 -2.98
C ARG A 90 23.39 11.88 -3.46
N THR A 91 22.35 11.50 -4.23
CA THR A 91 22.26 10.16 -4.84
C THR A 91 23.33 9.98 -5.92
N HIS A 92 23.60 10.98 -6.73
CA HIS A 92 24.72 10.96 -7.69
C HIS A 92 26.06 10.71 -6.99
N TYR A 93 26.31 11.43 -5.94
CA TYR A 93 27.55 11.30 -5.17
C TYR A 93 27.73 9.88 -4.60
N MET A 94 26.68 9.27 -4.07
CA MET A 94 26.70 7.90 -3.57
C MET A 94 26.97 6.90 -4.68
N VAL A 95 26.31 7.05 -5.83
CA VAL A 95 26.49 6.17 -6.99
C VAL A 95 27.89 6.30 -7.58
N ASP A 96 28.47 7.51 -7.61
CA ASP A 96 29.82 7.72 -8.11
C ASP A 96 30.90 7.18 -7.15
N LYS A 97 30.65 7.14 -5.84
CA LYS A 97 31.54 6.48 -4.88
C LYS A 97 31.67 4.97 -5.09
N ILE A 98 30.65 4.32 -5.65
CA ILE A 98 30.71 2.88 -5.97
C ILE A 98 31.86 2.56 -6.95
N LYS A 99 32.30 3.51 -7.75
CA LYS A 99 33.45 3.32 -8.65
C LYS A 99 34.76 3.00 -7.93
N ASN A 100 34.88 3.37 -6.64
CA ASN A 100 36.09 3.17 -5.81
C ASN A 100 35.89 2.16 -4.66
N MET A 101 34.97 1.20 -4.85
CA MET A 101 34.50 0.26 -3.80
C MET A 101 35.65 -0.48 -3.08
N ASN A 102 36.63 -1.00 -3.82
CA ASN A 102 37.67 -1.84 -3.24
C ASN A 102 38.50 -1.12 -2.17
N ALA A 103 38.79 0.16 -2.34
CA ALA A 103 39.54 0.96 -1.36
C ALA A 103 38.69 1.29 -0.12
N LEU A 104 37.38 1.53 -0.31
CA LEU A 104 36.44 1.81 0.78
C LEU A 104 36.17 0.56 1.62
N ASP A 105 36.03 -0.58 0.99
CA ASP A 105 35.74 -1.86 1.64
C ASP A 105 36.87 -2.25 2.63
N THR A 106 38.10 -2.05 2.26
CA THR A 106 39.25 -2.37 3.14
C THR A 106 39.24 -1.53 4.41
N LYS A 107 38.87 -0.24 4.30
CA LYS A 107 38.85 0.69 5.44
C LYS A 107 37.67 0.43 6.39
N HIS A 108 36.55 -0.06 5.89
CA HIS A 108 35.32 -0.18 6.65
C HIS A 108 34.82 -1.63 6.78
N LYS A 109 35.71 -2.62 6.65
CA LYS A 109 35.34 -4.05 6.67
C LYS A 109 34.46 -4.42 7.87
N ASN A 110 34.77 -3.92 9.06
CA ASN A 110 33.99 -4.20 10.26
C ASN A 110 32.54 -3.71 10.15
N LEU A 111 32.31 -2.55 9.53
CA LEU A 111 30.96 -2.01 9.33
C LEU A 111 30.20 -2.80 8.26
N ILE A 112 30.87 -3.21 7.18
CA ILE A 112 30.28 -4.04 6.12
C ILE A 112 29.71 -5.34 6.67
N ILE A 113 30.48 -6.06 7.46
CA ILE A 113 30.09 -7.38 7.98
C ILE A 113 29.06 -7.32 9.10
N ASN A 114 28.86 -6.15 9.74
CA ASN A 114 27.92 -5.99 10.84
C ASN A 114 26.66 -5.19 10.46
N ASP A 115 26.77 -4.23 9.53
CA ASP A 115 25.67 -3.34 9.15
C ASP A 115 25.91 -2.75 7.76
N PHE A 116 25.59 -3.52 6.75
CA PHE A 116 25.82 -3.15 5.35
C PHE A 116 25.02 -1.91 4.92
N TYR A 117 23.77 -1.80 5.39
CA TYR A 117 22.94 -0.63 5.10
C TYR A 117 23.58 0.67 5.57
N ASN A 118 23.99 0.72 6.83
CA ASN A 118 24.65 1.91 7.38
C ASN A 118 26.01 2.17 6.73
N TYR A 119 26.78 1.12 6.39
CA TYR A 119 28.02 1.28 5.65
C TYR A 119 27.80 2.05 4.35
N VAL A 120 26.83 1.62 3.54
CA VAL A 120 26.55 2.22 2.24
C VAL A 120 25.98 3.62 2.38
N ASN A 121 25.08 3.84 3.34
CA ASN A 121 24.31 5.08 3.49
C ASN A 121 24.94 6.08 4.47
N LEU A 122 26.05 5.74 5.14
CA LEU A 122 26.66 6.53 6.23
C LEU A 122 26.87 8.01 5.89
N GLN A 123 27.39 8.30 4.70
CA GLN A 123 27.67 9.66 4.28
C GLN A 123 26.39 10.46 4.05
N TRP A 124 25.42 9.86 3.36
CA TRP A 124 24.12 10.48 3.12
C TRP A 124 23.37 10.74 4.43
N MET A 125 23.41 9.77 5.38
CA MET A 125 22.82 9.89 6.71
C MET A 125 23.42 11.04 7.53
N LYS A 126 24.71 11.34 7.35
CA LYS A 126 25.40 12.46 8.00
C LYS A 126 25.08 13.80 7.36
N GLU A 127 24.91 13.83 6.04
CA GLU A 127 24.68 15.06 5.28
C GLU A 127 23.23 15.56 5.39
N ILE A 128 22.29 14.67 5.70
CA ILE A 128 20.88 15.05 5.92
C ILE A 128 20.66 15.38 7.39
N VAL A 129 20.40 16.64 7.66
CA VAL A 129 19.90 17.14 8.95
C VAL A 129 18.41 17.35 8.78
N ILE A 130 17.61 16.30 9.06
CA ILE A 130 16.17 16.28 8.78
C ILE A 130 15.42 17.34 9.62
N GLU A 131 15.94 17.67 10.78
CA GLU A 131 15.41 18.67 11.70
C GLU A 131 15.56 20.11 11.17
N ASP A 132 16.56 20.37 10.34
CA ASP A 132 16.82 21.69 9.75
C ASP A 132 15.95 21.97 8.51
N GLU A 133 15.41 20.91 7.91
CA GLU A 133 14.53 21.01 6.74
C GLU A 133 13.21 20.26 7.00
N PRO A 134 12.34 20.78 7.89
CA PRO A 134 11.11 20.07 8.26
C PRO A 134 10.22 19.90 7.03
N LYS A 135 9.74 18.67 6.85
CA LYS A 135 8.83 18.28 5.78
C LYS A 135 7.50 17.79 6.36
N TYR A 136 6.45 17.81 5.56
CA TYR A 136 5.12 17.34 5.99
C TYR A 136 5.02 15.80 6.08
N TYR A 137 6.04 15.08 5.69
CA TYR A 137 6.16 13.63 5.84
C TYR A 137 7.13 13.28 6.98
N VAL A 138 6.96 12.08 7.54
CA VAL A 138 7.71 11.62 8.74
C VAL A 138 9.13 11.15 8.44
N GLU A 139 9.47 10.98 7.18
CA GLU A 139 10.74 10.43 6.72
C GLU A 139 11.18 11.07 5.40
N VAL A 140 12.46 11.03 5.12
CA VAL A 140 13.05 11.49 3.86
C VAL A 140 13.62 10.28 3.14
N ASP A 141 13.10 10.02 1.95
CA ASP A 141 13.53 8.97 1.03
C ASP A 141 13.25 9.38 -0.43
N ASN A 142 13.53 8.48 -1.36
CA ASN A 142 13.27 8.75 -2.78
C ASN A 142 11.78 8.90 -3.10
N PHE A 143 10.92 8.10 -2.45
CA PHE A 143 9.48 8.11 -2.73
C PHE A 143 8.86 9.46 -2.38
N ARG A 144 9.15 9.98 -1.18
CA ARG A 144 8.59 11.25 -0.68
C ARG A 144 9.11 12.44 -1.48
N ILE A 145 10.41 12.46 -1.80
CA ILE A 145 11.01 13.54 -2.60
C ILE A 145 10.37 13.61 -3.98
N ILE A 146 10.19 12.48 -4.65
CA ILE A 146 9.60 12.46 -6.00
C ILE A 146 8.10 12.70 -5.96
N GLN A 147 7.37 12.18 -4.95
CA GLN A 147 5.95 12.45 -4.82
C GLN A 147 5.66 13.95 -4.61
N GLU A 148 6.45 14.63 -3.81
CA GLU A 148 6.34 16.09 -3.62
C GLU A 148 6.54 16.83 -4.96
N LYS A 149 7.57 16.47 -5.72
CA LYS A 149 7.79 17.01 -7.07
C LYS A 149 6.58 16.79 -7.98
N VAL A 150 5.98 15.60 -7.96
CA VAL A 150 4.79 15.28 -8.75
C VAL A 150 3.61 16.15 -8.35
N PHE A 151 3.38 16.38 -7.05
CA PHE A 151 2.31 17.29 -6.61
C PHE A 151 2.49 18.71 -7.12
N TYR A 152 3.70 19.28 -7.10
CA TYR A 152 3.96 20.60 -7.68
C TYR A 152 3.75 20.61 -9.21
N GLN A 153 4.08 19.52 -9.91
CA GLN A 153 3.76 19.40 -11.34
C GLN A 153 2.25 19.42 -11.58
N LEU A 154 1.48 18.67 -10.79
CA LEU A 154 0.02 18.65 -10.88
C LEU A 154 -0.59 20.03 -10.62
N VAL A 155 -0.11 20.77 -9.61
CA VAL A 155 -0.54 22.16 -9.38
C VAL A 155 -0.39 23.01 -10.65
N LYS A 156 0.77 22.89 -11.32
CA LYS A 156 1.02 23.59 -12.58
C LYS A 156 0.03 23.17 -13.67
N TYR A 157 -0.14 21.85 -13.89
CA TYR A 157 -1.03 21.33 -14.94
C TYR A 157 -2.48 21.75 -14.71
N VAL A 158 -2.94 21.71 -13.48
CA VAL A 158 -4.29 22.16 -13.10
C VAL A 158 -4.48 23.64 -13.41
N LYS A 159 -3.53 24.50 -13.00
CA LYS A 159 -3.59 25.94 -13.25
C LYS A 159 -3.56 26.25 -14.76
N ASP A 160 -2.72 25.58 -15.53
CA ASP A 160 -2.62 25.73 -16.99
C ASP A 160 -3.91 25.29 -17.68
N TYR A 161 -4.50 24.17 -17.28
CA TYR A 161 -5.77 23.68 -17.80
C TYR A 161 -6.92 24.66 -17.54
N ILE A 162 -7.07 25.14 -16.31
CA ILE A 162 -8.09 26.12 -15.93
C ILE A 162 -7.93 27.42 -16.76
N LYS A 163 -6.70 27.88 -16.96
CA LYS A 163 -6.41 29.07 -17.77
C LYS A 163 -6.81 28.88 -19.25
N LYS A 164 -6.52 27.70 -19.79
CA LYS A 164 -6.79 27.37 -21.21
C LYS A 164 -8.28 27.16 -21.49
N HIS A 165 -9.02 26.57 -20.54
CA HIS A 165 -10.41 26.12 -20.73
C HIS A 165 -11.43 26.87 -19.86
N LYS A 166 -11.25 28.18 -19.66
CA LYS A 166 -11.96 29.06 -18.69
C LYS A 166 -13.49 28.91 -18.68
N THR A 167 -14.10 28.63 -19.82
CA THR A 167 -15.57 28.59 -20.00
C THR A 167 -16.15 27.19 -19.96
N SER A 168 -15.33 26.13 -19.94
CA SER A 168 -15.85 24.77 -19.91
C SER A 168 -16.39 24.42 -18.51
N LYS A 169 -17.50 23.69 -18.45
CA LYS A 169 -18.10 23.20 -17.20
C LYS A 169 -17.07 22.41 -16.36
N LYS A 170 -16.27 21.55 -17.00
CA LYS A 170 -15.24 20.75 -16.33
C LYS A 170 -14.16 21.66 -15.69
N ALA A 171 -13.68 22.68 -16.41
CA ALA A 171 -12.66 23.58 -15.86
C ALA A 171 -13.21 24.47 -14.73
N ILE A 172 -14.46 24.89 -14.80
CA ILE A 172 -15.13 25.63 -13.72
C ILE A 172 -15.27 24.75 -12.48
N ALA A 173 -15.72 23.51 -12.66
CA ALA A 173 -15.84 22.53 -11.56
C ALA A 173 -14.49 22.23 -10.90
N ILE A 174 -13.44 21.97 -11.68
CA ILE A 174 -12.07 21.77 -11.18
C ILE A 174 -11.58 23.01 -10.43
N LYS A 175 -11.76 24.22 -10.99
CA LYS A 175 -11.39 25.48 -10.33
C LYS A 175 -12.12 25.65 -8.98
N ASN A 176 -13.41 25.31 -8.94
CA ASN A 176 -14.20 25.45 -7.73
C ASN A 176 -13.72 24.49 -6.63
N VAL A 177 -13.50 23.21 -6.95
CA VAL A 177 -12.92 22.26 -5.98
C VAL A 177 -11.53 22.73 -5.53
N TYR A 178 -10.64 23.12 -6.47
CA TYR A 178 -9.32 23.59 -6.13
C TYR A 178 -9.36 24.78 -5.16
N ASN A 179 -10.17 25.80 -5.47
CA ASN A 179 -10.27 27.00 -4.65
C ASN A 179 -10.88 26.71 -3.28
N SER A 180 -11.90 25.85 -3.21
CA SER A 180 -12.57 25.54 -1.94
C SER A 180 -11.64 24.93 -0.89
N MET A 181 -10.57 24.25 -1.31
CA MET A 181 -9.61 23.65 -0.37
C MET A 181 -8.68 24.66 0.30
N VAL A 182 -8.63 25.91 -0.20
CA VAL A 182 -7.78 26.98 0.35
C VAL A 182 -8.56 28.24 0.75
N THR A 183 -9.82 28.36 0.31
CA THR A 183 -10.66 29.55 0.53
C THR A 183 -12.06 29.08 0.92
N GLU A 184 -12.23 28.71 2.18
CA GLU A 184 -13.54 28.35 2.70
C GLU A 184 -14.30 29.55 3.28
N SER A 185 -15.63 29.48 3.19
CA SER A 185 -16.51 30.44 3.85
C SER A 185 -16.81 30.00 5.30
N THR A 186 -16.34 30.78 6.26
CA THR A 186 -16.63 30.54 7.68
C THR A 186 -18.13 30.44 7.95
N THR A 187 -18.94 31.29 7.29
CA THR A 187 -20.40 31.27 7.45
C THR A 187 -21.00 29.95 6.98
N LYS A 188 -20.55 29.42 5.83
CA LYS A 188 -21.03 28.11 5.30
C LYS A 188 -20.60 26.98 6.21
N MET A 189 -19.35 26.97 6.66
CA MET A 189 -18.85 25.96 7.60
C MET A 189 -19.66 25.97 8.91
N ASN A 190 -19.96 27.15 9.48
CA ASN A 190 -20.80 27.27 10.65
C ASN A 190 -22.24 26.77 10.41
N ASN A 191 -22.80 26.98 9.21
CA ASN A 191 -24.10 26.44 8.86
C ASN A 191 -24.09 24.91 8.80
N HIS A 192 -23.04 24.31 8.29
CA HIS A 192 -22.90 22.84 8.33
C HIS A 192 -22.82 22.31 9.75
N VAL A 193 -22.05 22.96 10.62
CA VAL A 193 -22.02 22.60 12.05
C VAL A 193 -23.42 22.70 12.65
N LYS A 194 -24.13 23.80 12.42
CA LYS A 194 -25.50 23.97 12.91
C LYS A 194 -26.43 22.86 12.44
N GLN A 195 -26.39 22.52 11.13
CA GLN A 195 -27.21 21.44 10.58
C GLN A 195 -26.93 20.08 11.24
N ILE A 196 -25.65 19.80 11.54
CA ILE A 196 -25.23 18.59 12.25
C ILE A 196 -25.79 18.58 13.68
N LEU A 197 -25.65 19.71 14.40
CA LEU A 197 -26.12 19.82 15.77
C LEU A 197 -27.65 19.74 15.84
N ASP A 198 -28.36 20.42 14.93
CA ASP A 198 -29.82 20.38 14.84
C ASP A 198 -30.29 18.94 14.55
N PHE A 199 -29.65 18.23 13.62
CA PHE A 199 -29.97 16.82 13.33
C PHE A 199 -29.78 15.92 14.56
N ILE A 200 -28.71 16.10 15.30
CA ILE A 200 -28.45 15.30 16.51
C ILE A 200 -29.46 15.66 17.61
N ASP A 201 -29.78 16.94 17.79
CA ASP A 201 -30.74 17.40 18.80
C ASP A 201 -32.16 16.90 18.48
N ASP A 202 -32.60 16.95 17.22
CA ASP A 202 -33.87 16.40 16.78
C ASP A 202 -33.93 14.88 17.00
N THR A 203 -32.82 14.17 16.73
CA THR A 203 -32.72 12.73 16.96
C THR A 203 -32.93 12.36 18.43
N PHE A 204 -32.43 13.19 19.35
CA PHE A 204 -32.58 12.95 20.80
C PHE A 204 -33.79 13.61 21.43
N ASN A 205 -34.63 14.28 20.63
CA ASN A 205 -35.85 14.88 21.13
C ASN A 205 -36.91 13.81 21.39
N VAL A 206 -37.41 13.71 22.59
CA VAL A 206 -38.43 12.74 23.04
C VAL A 206 -39.73 12.83 22.21
N LYS A 207 -40.01 13.96 21.58
CA LYS A 207 -41.18 14.16 20.72
C LYS A 207 -41.04 13.57 19.33
N THR A 208 -39.80 13.32 18.86
CA THR A 208 -39.56 12.68 17.58
C THR A 208 -39.59 11.17 17.74
N LYS A 209 -40.19 10.46 16.78
CA LYS A 209 -40.18 8.97 16.74
C LYS A 209 -38.86 8.41 16.21
N THR A 210 -37.78 9.16 16.35
CA THR A 210 -36.44 8.79 15.88
C THR A 210 -35.90 7.62 16.68
N ASN A 211 -35.25 6.68 16.02
CA ASN A 211 -34.67 5.49 16.65
C ASN A 211 -33.19 5.33 16.23
N ILE A 212 -32.53 4.31 16.78
CA ILE A 212 -31.13 4.02 16.49
C ILE A 212 -30.83 3.83 14.98
N TYR A 213 -31.80 3.32 14.20
CA TYR A 213 -31.60 3.08 12.77
C TYR A 213 -31.54 4.39 11.97
N ASP A 214 -32.18 5.46 12.43
CA ASP A 214 -32.05 6.80 11.83
C ASP A 214 -30.60 7.32 11.98
N VAL A 215 -30.02 7.17 13.17
CA VAL A 215 -28.62 7.56 13.44
C VAL A 215 -27.66 6.71 12.62
N LEU A 216 -27.80 5.38 12.68
CA LEU A 216 -26.90 4.46 11.99
C LEU A 216 -26.97 4.64 10.46
N SER A 217 -28.18 4.87 9.90
CA SER A 217 -28.31 5.08 8.45
C SER A 217 -27.71 6.41 8.00
N ALA A 218 -27.95 7.49 8.75
CA ALA A 218 -27.35 8.80 8.46
C ALA A 218 -25.81 8.76 8.47
N ILE A 219 -25.22 8.03 9.43
CA ILE A 219 -23.78 7.86 9.52
C ILE A 219 -23.24 6.97 8.39
N ASN A 220 -23.89 5.83 8.13
CA ASN A 220 -23.42 4.87 7.13
C ASN A 220 -23.67 5.31 5.69
N SER A 221 -24.60 6.21 5.42
CA SER A 221 -24.77 6.84 4.12
C SER A 221 -23.68 7.86 3.79
N ASN A 222 -22.89 8.27 4.78
CA ASN A 222 -21.81 9.23 4.64
C ASN A 222 -20.44 8.58 4.91
N GLU A 223 -19.74 8.23 3.85
CA GLU A 223 -18.46 7.53 3.88
C GLU A 223 -17.39 8.22 4.75
N ILE A 224 -17.42 9.57 4.87
CA ILE A 224 -16.42 10.32 5.65
C ILE A 224 -16.55 10.02 7.14
N ILE A 225 -17.77 9.94 7.63
CA ILE A 225 -18.04 9.78 9.08
C ILE A 225 -18.32 8.34 9.48
N SER A 226 -18.58 7.45 8.51
CA SER A 226 -18.95 6.04 8.78
C SER A 226 -17.87 5.25 9.53
N TRP A 227 -16.60 5.69 9.49
CA TRP A 227 -15.51 5.05 10.23
C TRP A 227 -15.79 4.97 11.75
N GLY A 228 -16.47 5.98 12.32
CA GLY A 228 -16.85 6.02 13.73
C GLY A 228 -18.18 5.31 14.04
N SER A 229 -18.87 4.76 13.04
CA SER A 229 -20.11 4.01 13.26
C SER A 229 -19.83 2.73 14.06
N PRO A 230 -20.55 2.43 15.13
CA PRO A 230 -20.42 1.17 15.86
C PRO A 230 -20.61 -0.05 14.97
N ILE A 231 -21.48 0.05 13.99
CA ILE A 231 -21.72 -0.93 12.93
C ILE A 231 -21.53 -0.23 11.60
N GLN A 232 -20.48 -0.59 10.87
CA GLN A 232 -20.22 -0.07 9.53
C GLN A 232 -20.84 -1.00 8.49
N TRP A 233 -21.69 -0.44 7.63
CA TRP A 233 -22.24 -1.14 6.49
C TRP A 233 -21.58 -0.62 5.22
N GLN A 234 -20.87 -1.47 4.50
CA GLN A 234 -20.14 -1.10 3.29
C GLN A 234 -20.46 -2.09 2.18
N LEU A 235 -20.57 -1.60 0.95
CA LEU A 235 -20.63 -2.45 -0.24
C LEU A 235 -19.21 -2.64 -0.78
N LEU A 236 -18.72 -3.87 -0.73
CA LEU A 236 -17.35 -4.23 -1.13
C LEU A 236 -17.41 -5.41 -2.13
N PRO A 237 -16.34 -5.67 -2.89
CA PRO A 237 -16.22 -6.92 -3.63
C PRO A 237 -16.37 -8.13 -2.70
N ASP A 238 -17.14 -9.12 -3.14
CA ASP A 238 -17.21 -10.40 -2.42
C ASP A 238 -15.87 -11.11 -2.52
N GLU A 239 -15.18 -11.30 -1.41
CA GLU A 239 -13.85 -11.93 -1.38
C GLU A 239 -13.84 -13.35 -1.97
N LYS A 240 -14.97 -14.07 -1.94
CA LYS A 240 -15.12 -15.39 -2.56
C LYS A 240 -15.62 -15.36 -4.01
N ASN A 241 -16.07 -14.20 -4.47
CA ASN A 241 -16.44 -13.94 -5.86
C ASN A 241 -16.13 -12.48 -6.21
N VAL A 242 -14.85 -12.17 -6.38
CA VAL A 242 -14.35 -10.79 -6.58
C VAL A 242 -14.90 -10.08 -7.82
N THR A 243 -15.73 -10.73 -8.62
CA THR A 243 -16.42 -10.08 -9.75
C THR A 243 -17.73 -9.42 -9.36
N LYS A 244 -18.21 -9.64 -8.14
CA LYS A 244 -19.49 -9.16 -7.63
C LYS A 244 -19.32 -8.31 -6.37
N TYR A 245 -20.24 -7.35 -6.20
CA TYR A 245 -20.38 -6.63 -4.94
C TYR A 245 -21.25 -7.40 -3.95
N ILE A 246 -20.93 -7.28 -2.67
CA ILE A 246 -21.73 -7.78 -1.56
C ILE A 246 -21.66 -6.83 -0.37
N SER A 247 -22.74 -6.74 0.41
CA SER A 247 -22.76 -5.99 1.66
C SER A 247 -21.86 -6.61 2.73
N HIS A 248 -21.07 -5.78 3.39
CA HIS A 248 -20.21 -6.13 4.51
C HIS A 248 -20.60 -5.37 5.76
N LEU A 249 -20.55 -6.04 6.90
CA LEU A 249 -20.64 -5.43 8.23
C LEU A 249 -19.32 -5.56 8.95
N SER A 250 -18.83 -4.44 9.43
CA SER A 250 -17.62 -4.35 10.27
C SER A 250 -17.85 -3.49 11.50
N MET A 251 -16.91 -3.57 12.45
CA MET A 251 -16.97 -2.80 13.68
C MET A 251 -16.37 -1.39 13.48
N ALA A 252 -16.62 -0.53 14.47
CA ALA A 252 -16.06 0.83 14.50
C ALA A 252 -14.54 0.82 14.38
N LYS A 253 -14.00 1.89 13.78
CA LYS A 253 -12.59 2.25 13.91
C LYS A 253 -12.47 3.33 14.99
N LEU A 254 -11.59 3.14 15.95
CA LEU A 254 -11.38 4.12 17.01
C LEU A 254 -10.48 5.27 16.54
N SER A 255 -10.51 6.36 17.29
CA SER A 255 -9.70 7.56 16.97
C SER A 255 -8.20 7.32 17.06
N ILE A 256 -7.77 6.47 17.99
CA ILE A 256 -6.37 6.09 18.18
C ILE A 256 -6.20 4.65 17.72
N TYR A 257 -5.41 4.44 16.66
CA TYR A 257 -5.20 3.11 16.07
C TYR A 257 -4.41 2.15 16.95
N ASP A 258 -3.51 2.67 17.78
CA ASP A 258 -2.84 1.88 18.80
C ASP A 258 -3.80 1.65 19.97
N TYR A 259 -4.62 0.60 19.85
CA TYR A 259 -5.66 0.29 20.84
C TYR A 259 -5.09 0.00 22.23
N LEU A 260 -3.82 -0.36 22.33
CA LEU A 260 -3.16 -0.55 23.62
C LEU A 260 -3.12 0.73 24.47
N ILE A 261 -3.26 1.90 23.83
CA ILE A 261 -3.32 3.20 24.55
C ILE A 261 -4.56 3.30 25.44
N TYR A 262 -5.67 2.67 25.05
CA TYR A 262 -6.91 2.66 25.85
C TYR A 262 -6.87 1.69 27.04
N ILE A 263 -5.93 0.73 27.05
CA ILE A 263 -5.89 -0.38 28.00
C ILE A 263 -4.75 -0.16 28.98
N ASP A 264 -5.05 -0.16 30.28
CA ASP A 264 -4.04 -0.19 31.34
C ASP A 264 -3.60 -1.63 31.57
N ASP A 265 -2.37 -1.95 31.14
CA ASP A 265 -1.77 -3.28 31.32
C ASP A 265 -0.76 -3.23 32.49
N PRO A 266 -0.93 -4.10 33.51
CA PRO A 266 0.03 -4.17 34.62
C PRO A 266 1.47 -4.46 34.18
N SER A 267 1.65 -5.17 33.06
CA SER A 267 2.96 -5.52 32.50
C SER A 267 3.64 -4.37 31.75
N ASP A 268 2.93 -3.25 31.51
CA ASP A 268 3.50 -2.09 30.83
C ASP A 268 4.74 -1.56 31.54
N THR A 269 5.80 -1.33 30.77
CA THR A 269 7.00 -0.65 31.25
C THR A 269 6.69 0.80 31.67
N LEU A 270 7.54 1.40 32.48
CA LEU A 270 7.39 2.82 32.86
C LEU A 270 7.36 3.73 31.63
N GLU A 271 8.14 3.42 30.60
CA GLU A 271 8.18 4.17 29.35
C GLU A 271 6.87 4.03 28.59
N THR A 272 6.31 2.82 28.49
CA THR A 272 5.02 2.57 27.86
C THR A 272 3.90 3.31 28.56
N LYS A 273 3.85 3.27 29.91
CA LYS A 273 2.88 4.03 30.72
C LYS A 273 2.99 5.54 30.47
N LYS A 274 4.21 6.09 30.42
CA LYS A 274 4.44 7.51 30.08
C LYS A 274 3.94 7.85 28.67
N TYR A 275 4.19 7.00 27.70
CA TYR A 275 3.73 7.19 26.32
C TYR A 275 2.19 7.17 26.22
N LYS A 276 1.53 6.18 26.83
CA LYS A 276 0.07 6.10 26.88
C LYS A 276 -0.54 7.36 27.51
N ALA A 277 -0.02 7.78 28.66
CA ALA A 277 -0.46 8.99 29.35
C ALA A 277 -0.24 10.27 28.50
N TYR A 278 0.88 10.33 27.78
CA TYR A 278 1.18 11.44 26.88
C TYR A 278 0.17 11.52 25.73
N VAL A 279 -0.11 10.42 25.06
CA VAL A 279 -1.08 10.40 23.95
C VAL A 279 -2.49 10.71 24.46
N LYS A 280 -2.93 10.10 25.56
CA LYS A 280 -4.22 10.38 26.20
C LYS A 280 -4.39 11.87 26.52
N LYS A 281 -3.39 12.48 27.16
CA LYS A 281 -3.38 13.92 27.48
C LYS A 281 -3.59 14.78 26.23
N HIS A 282 -2.88 14.49 25.14
CA HIS A 282 -2.97 15.27 23.91
C HIS A 282 -4.28 15.01 23.15
N PHE A 283 -4.86 13.82 23.27
CA PHE A 283 -6.21 13.56 22.76
C PHE A 283 -7.25 14.40 23.47
N PHE A 284 -7.17 14.53 24.79
CA PHE A 284 -8.07 15.40 25.54
C PHE A 284 -7.87 16.90 25.21
N ILE A 285 -6.64 17.33 24.98
CA ILE A 285 -6.37 18.69 24.49
C ILE A 285 -7.04 18.91 23.12
N TYR A 286 -6.89 17.94 22.19
CA TYR A 286 -7.55 18.00 20.90
C TYR A 286 -9.08 18.10 21.02
N LEU A 287 -9.69 17.22 21.82
CA LEU A 287 -11.14 17.21 22.02
C LEU A 287 -11.65 18.53 22.64
N ASN A 288 -10.94 19.06 23.64
CA ASN A 288 -11.29 20.36 24.23
C ASN A 288 -11.25 21.49 23.18
N HIS A 289 -10.21 21.51 22.34
CA HIS A 289 -10.12 22.52 21.27
C HIS A 289 -11.23 22.34 20.24
N LEU A 290 -11.51 21.09 19.84
CA LEU A 290 -12.56 20.77 18.87
C LEU A 290 -13.94 21.26 19.38
N PHE A 291 -14.31 20.94 20.60
CA PHE A 291 -15.59 21.32 21.16
C PHE A 291 -15.68 22.85 21.41
N ALA A 292 -14.61 23.50 21.86
CA ALA A 292 -14.55 24.92 22.04
C ALA A 292 -14.79 25.72 20.75
N LEU A 293 -14.43 25.18 19.58
CA LEU A 293 -14.71 25.81 18.28
C LEU A 293 -16.22 25.88 17.99
N TYR A 294 -16.97 24.87 18.40
CA TYR A 294 -18.34 24.64 17.95
C TYR A 294 -19.39 24.91 19.06
N GLU A 295 -18.99 25.02 20.33
CA GLU A 295 -19.90 25.45 21.42
C GLU A 295 -20.62 26.76 21.13
N PRO A 296 -19.99 27.82 20.56
CA PRO A 296 -20.69 29.07 20.26
C PRO A 296 -21.81 28.96 19.23
N ILE A 297 -21.77 27.92 18.40
CA ILE A 297 -22.76 27.67 17.33
C ILE A 297 -23.95 26.88 17.85
N ASN A 298 -23.78 26.19 18.98
CA ASN A 298 -24.83 25.42 19.63
C ASN A 298 -25.86 26.39 20.24
N SER A 299 -27.03 26.52 19.62
CA SER A 299 -28.10 27.41 20.06
C SER A 299 -28.77 26.95 21.34
N ASP A 300 -28.73 25.66 21.67
CA ASP A 300 -29.34 25.05 22.85
C ASP A 300 -28.38 24.95 24.04
N LYS A 301 -27.63 26.02 24.30
CA LYS A 301 -26.62 26.13 25.39
C LYS A 301 -27.09 25.70 26.78
N LYS A 302 -28.37 25.49 26.96
CA LYS A 302 -28.94 25.23 28.30
C LYS A 302 -28.85 23.76 28.73
N ASN A 303 -28.71 22.79 27.82
CA ASN A 303 -29.00 21.39 28.16
C ASN A 303 -27.88 20.38 27.97
N HIS A 304 -26.83 20.64 27.19
CA HIS A 304 -25.76 19.66 27.02
C HIS A 304 -24.39 20.31 26.75
N LYS A 305 -23.45 20.05 27.66
CA LYS A 305 -22.04 20.40 27.47
C LYS A 305 -21.28 19.17 27.01
N TYR A 306 -20.61 19.28 25.86
CA TYR A 306 -19.79 18.17 25.34
C TYR A 306 -18.57 17.92 26.23
N ASN A 307 -18.45 16.69 26.73
CA ASN A 307 -17.36 16.32 27.63
C ASN A 307 -16.36 15.43 26.90
N PRO A 308 -15.07 15.80 26.80
CA PRO A 308 -14.04 14.96 26.22
C PRO A 308 -13.95 13.55 26.82
N GLN A 309 -14.28 13.38 28.10
CA GLN A 309 -14.30 12.08 28.76
C GLN A 309 -15.34 11.14 28.14
N ASP A 310 -16.47 11.68 27.66
CA ASP A 310 -17.51 10.88 27.01
C ASP A 310 -16.97 10.14 25.77
N ILE A 311 -16.10 10.81 25.00
CA ILE A 311 -15.49 10.20 23.80
C ILE A 311 -14.58 9.05 24.19
N TRP A 312 -13.72 9.27 25.18
CA TRP A 312 -12.82 8.24 25.69
C TRP A 312 -13.61 7.02 26.18
N ASP A 313 -14.65 7.24 26.96
CA ASP A 313 -15.47 6.20 27.53
C ASP A 313 -16.23 5.41 26.46
N VAL A 314 -16.82 6.08 25.46
CA VAL A 314 -17.53 5.40 24.37
C VAL A 314 -16.54 4.59 23.51
N GLU A 315 -15.36 5.13 23.20
CA GLU A 315 -14.37 4.39 22.44
C GLU A 315 -13.83 3.19 23.22
N LEU A 316 -13.71 3.29 24.54
CA LEU A 316 -13.36 2.16 25.41
C LEU A 316 -14.50 1.12 25.47
N GLU A 317 -15.77 1.54 25.53
CA GLU A 317 -16.92 0.63 25.43
C GLU A 317 -16.91 -0.10 24.08
N LEU A 318 -16.65 0.59 22.99
CA LEU A 318 -16.54 0.00 21.64
C LEU A 318 -15.36 -0.97 21.54
N LEU A 319 -14.19 -0.62 22.08
CA LEU A 319 -13.03 -1.50 22.12
C LEU A 319 -13.34 -2.80 22.89
N THR A 320 -14.03 -2.67 24.02
CA THR A 320 -14.41 -3.81 24.86
C THR A 320 -15.30 -4.80 24.10
N VAL A 321 -16.29 -4.31 23.35
CA VAL A 321 -17.19 -5.19 22.57
C VAL A 321 -16.50 -5.75 21.32
N MET A 322 -15.53 -5.05 20.75
CA MET A 322 -14.70 -5.57 19.66
C MET A 322 -13.85 -6.76 20.08
N GLY A 323 -13.39 -6.79 21.35
CA GLY A 323 -12.66 -7.90 21.97
C GLY A 323 -13.55 -9.06 22.47
N CYS A 324 -14.86 -8.96 22.35
CA CYS A 324 -15.80 -9.96 22.84
C CYS A 324 -15.54 -11.31 22.17
N ASN A 325 -15.24 -12.34 23.00
CA ASN A 325 -14.95 -13.71 22.54
C ASN A 325 -13.83 -13.82 21.48
N SER A 326 -12.72 -13.11 21.69
CA SER A 326 -11.53 -13.14 20.81
C SER A 326 -10.92 -14.57 20.60
N ASN A 327 -11.32 -15.55 21.41
CA ASN A 327 -10.87 -16.95 21.29
C ASN A 327 -11.61 -17.76 20.20
N MET A 328 -12.61 -17.22 19.54
CA MET A 328 -13.28 -17.90 18.43
C MET A 328 -12.58 -17.56 17.11
N THR A 329 -12.30 -18.60 16.35
CA THR A 329 -11.67 -18.68 15.03
C THR A 329 -11.55 -17.33 14.27
N ASN A 330 -10.36 -16.99 13.82
CA ASN A 330 -10.00 -15.82 12.98
C ASN A 330 -10.69 -15.80 11.59
N ASN A 331 -11.94 -16.25 11.49
CA ASN A 331 -12.69 -16.20 10.26
C ASN A 331 -13.27 -14.80 10.08
N ILE A 332 -12.66 -14.01 9.21
CA ILE A 332 -13.11 -12.66 8.85
C ILE A 332 -14.19 -12.67 7.79
N TYR A 333 -14.48 -13.80 7.17
CA TYR A 333 -15.51 -13.97 6.14
C TYR A 333 -16.64 -14.86 6.65
N ASN A 334 -17.58 -14.27 7.36
CA ASN A 334 -18.77 -14.95 7.85
C ASN A 334 -19.98 -14.55 7.00
N SER A 335 -20.37 -15.43 6.10
CA SER A 335 -21.53 -15.18 5.23
C SER A 335 -22.80 -15.63 5.94
N VAL A 336 -23.68 -14.68 6.21
CA VAL A 336 -24.98 -14.90 6.90
C VAL A 336 -26.11 -14.31 6.09
N SER A 337 -27.33 -14.86 6.25
CA SER A 337 -28.52 -14.24 5.70
C SER A 337 -29.01 -13.09 6.57
N ALA A 338 -29.67 -12.10 5.98
CA ALA A 338 -30.28 -11.01 6.74
C ALA A 338 -31.30 -11.52 7.76
N HIS A 339 -32.05 -12.58 7.41
CA HIS A 339 -33.03 -13.21 8.30
C HIS A 339 -32.35 -13.88 9.53
N GLU A 340 -31.20 -14.52 9.36
CA GLU A 340 -30.41 -15.08 10.48
C GLU A 340 -29.97 -13.96 11.42
N LEU A 341 -29.51 -12.85 10.89
CA LEU A 341 -29.10 -11.70 11.70
C LEU A 341 -30.26 -11.12 12.51
N GLU A 342 -31.45 -10.95 11.92
CA GLU A 342 -32.63 -10.47 12.65
C GLU A 342 -33.04 -11.43 13.77
N ARG A 343 -33.09 -12.72 13.47
CA ARG A 343 -33.52 -13.75 14.43
C ARG A 343 -32.55 -13.90 15.61
N GLU A 344 -31.22 -13.90 15.34
CA GLU A 344 -30.23 -14.21 16.36
C GLU A 344 -29.82 -13.00 17.21
N TYR A 345 -29.93 -11.78 16.64
CA TYR A 345 -29.45 -10.57 17.31
C TYR A 345 -30.61 -9.62 17.71
N ASN A 346 -31.85 -9.97 17.35
CA ASN A 346 -33.01 -9.11 17.60
C ASN A 346 -32.76 -7.66 17.17
N PHE A 347 -32.15 -7.46 15.95
CA PHE A 347 -31.83 -6.17 15.39
C PHE A 347 -32.57 -6.03 14.05
N ASN A 348 -33.33 -4.95 13.85
CA ASN A 348 -34.16 -4.76 12.68
C ASN A 348 -33.31 -4.36 11.46
N TRP A 349 -32.70 -5.35 10.83
CA TRP A 349 -31.86 -5.16 9.65
C TRP A 349 -32.65 -4.63 8.46
N THR A 350 -33.91 -5.04 8.36
CA THR A 350 -34.83 -4.57 7.31
C THR A 350 -35.01 -3.06 7.38
N GLU A 351 -35.32 -2.55 8.57
CA GLU A 351 -35.46 -1.11 8.78
C GLU A 351 -34.16 -0.36 8.52
N PHE A 352 -33.02 -0.90 9.00
CA PHE A 352 -31.71 -0.30 8.77
C PHE A 352 -31.38 -0.22 7.29
N ALA A 353 -31.56 -1.31 6.54
CA ALA A 353 -31.32 -1.35 5.10
C ALA A 353 -32.25 -0.37 4.34
N GLN A 354 -33.52 -0.33 4.68
CA GLN A 354 -34.50 0.60 4.06
C GLN A 354 -34.13 2.07 4.30
N LYS A 355 -33.70 2.40 5.53
CA LYS A 355 -33.23 3.75 5.88
C LYS A 355 -31.91 4.12 5.19
N LEU A 356 -31.06 3.16 4.88
CA LEU A 356 -29.87 3.35 4.02
C LEU A 356 -30.24 3.59 2.55
N GLY A 357 -31.47 3.27 2.14
CA GLY A 357 -31.96 3.45 0.78
C GLY A 357 -32.02 2.18 -0.07
N TYR A 358 -31.78 0.99 0.51
CA TYR A 358 -31.97 -0.27 -0.20
C TYR A 358 -33.46 -0.51 -0.49
N LYS A 359 -33.78 -0.77 -1.74
CA LYS A 359 -35.15 -1.17 -2.15
C LYS A 359 -35.44 -2.62 -1.78
N GLU A 360 -34.45 -3.47 -1.90
CA GLU A 360 -34.47 -4.86 -1.50
C GLU A 360 -33.35 -5.13 -0.52
N ILE A 361 -33.63 -5.84 0.56
CA ILE A 361 -32.62 -6.18 1.56
C ILE A 361 -31.65 -7.17 0.94
N PRO A 362 -30.33 -6.98 1.13
CA PRO A 362 -29.33 -7.95 0.70
C PRO A 362 -29.65 -9.35 1.24
N LYS A 363 -29.68 -10.36 0.36
CA LYS A 363 -30.00 -11.75 0.76
C LYS A 363 -28.91 -12.35 1.65
N ARG A 364 -27.68 -11.93 1.43
CA ARG A 364 -26.49 -12.35 2.16
C ARG A 364 -25.67 -11.15 2.53
N ILE A 365 -25.05 -11.20 3.70
CA ILE A 365 -24.18 -10.16 4.22
C ILE A 365 -22.91 -10.83 4.75
N ILE A 366 -21.76 -10.25 4.51
CA ILE A 366 -20.50 -10.70 5.10
C ILE A 366 -20.25 -9.94 6.40
N VAL A 367 -20.00 -10.67 7.47
CA VAL A 367 -19.70 -10.10 8.79
C VAL A 367 -18.27 -10.45 9.17
N SER A 368 -17.49 -9.43 9.50
CA SER A 368 -16.07 -9.61 9.88
C SER A 368 -15.90 -10.37 11.19
N ASN A 369 -16.79 -10.15 12.16
CA ASN A 369 -16.76 -10.82 13.49
C ASN A 369 -18.17 -10.88 14.07
N LEU A 370 -18.76 -12.08 14.09
CA LEU A 370 -20.13 -12.31 14.57
C LEU A 370 -20.28 -12.03 16.08
N SER A 371 -19.32 -12.42 16.88
CA SER A 371 -19.38 -12.24 18.35
C SER A 371 -19.28 -10.76 18.71
N ALA A 372 -18.36 -10.03 18.09
CA ALA A 372 -18.24 -8.58 18.28
C ALA A 372 -19.50 -7.86 17.82
N LEU A 373 -20.09 -8.24 16.68
CA LEU A 373 -21.35 -7.69 16.20
C LEU A 373 -22.47 -7.86 17.22
N LYS A 374 -22.62 -9.07 17.80
CA LYS A 374 -23.62 -9.35 18.84
C LYS A 374 -23.46 -8.46 20.06
N CYS A 375 -22.22 -8.34 20.55
CA CYS A 375 -21.93 -7.50 21.71
C CYS A 375 -22.16 -6.00 21.39
N THR A 376 -21.79 -5.57 20.18
CA THR A 376 -22.01 -4.19 19.73
C THR A 376 -23.51 -3.85 19.63
N ILE A 377 -24.31 -4.74 19.07
CA ILE A 377 -25.78 -4.53 18.98
C ILE A 377 -26.39 -4.38 20.38
N LYS A 378 -25.97 -5.22 21.33
CA LYS A 378 -26.42 -5.09 22.72
C LYS A 378 -26.03 -3.73 23.32
N LEU A 379 -24.78 -3.33 23.18
CA LEU A 379 -24.28 -2.05 23.67
C LEU A 379 -25.05 -0.87 23.12
N ILE A 380 -25.23 -0.78 21.79
CA ILE A 380 -25.91 0.35 21.15
C ILE A 380 -27.39 0.41 21.53
N LYS A 381 -28.09 -0.73 21.63
CA LYS A 381 -29.48 -0.76 22.06
C LYS A 381 -29.69 -0.19 23.45
N GLU A 382 -28.75 -0.42 24.34
CA GLU A 382 -28.82 0.04 25.73
C GLU A 382 -28.39 1.51 25.88
N LYS A 383 -27.48 2.01 25.04
CA LYS A 383 -26.76 3.25 25.33
C LYS A 383 -26.85 4.34 24.26
N TRP A 384 -27.29 4.05 23.03
CA TRP A 384 -27.18 4.96 21.88
C TRP A 384 -27.76 6.36 22.13
N ASN A 385 -28.81 6.49 22.96
CA ASN A 385 -29.53 7.73 23.28
C ASN A 385 -29.13 8.35 24.62
N THR A 386 -28.08 7.88 25.26
CA THR A 386 -27.55 8.51 26.48
C THR A 386 -26.78 9.80 26.16
N PRO A 387 -26.70 10.74 27.12
CA PRO A 387 -25.93 11.99 26.92
C PRO A 387 -24.49 11.76 26.45
N LYS A 388 -23.83 10.73 27.01
CA LYS A 388 -22.47 10.33 26.63
C LYS A 388 -22.38 9.97 25.13
N TRP A 389 -23.32 9.16 24.63
CA TRP A 389 -23.36 8.77 23.23
C TRP A 389 -23.78 9.92 22.32
N LYS A 390 -24.61 10.85 22.81
CA LYS A 390 -24.88 12.10 22.07
C LYS A 390 -23.60 12.88 21.79
N THR A 391 -22.73 13.04 22.79
CA THR A 391 -21.41 13.66 22.61
C THR A 391 -20.59 12.92 21.55
N TYR A 392 -20.60 11.59 21.55
CA TYR A 392 -19.88 10.77 20.56
C TYR A 392 -20.42 10.95 19.13
N TRP A 393 -21.76 10.98 18.95
CA TRP A 393 -22.35 11.21 17.63
C TRP A 393 -21.95 12.57 17.06
N VAL A 394 -21.97 13.61 17.87
CA VAL A 394 -21.47 14.94 17.46
C VAL A 394 -19.99 14.90 17.11
N TYR A 395 -19.19 14.23 17.93
CA TYR A 395 -17.75 14.14 17.73
C TYR A 395 -17.36 13.55 16.38
N ILE A 396 -17.95 12.44 15.94
CA ILE A 396 -17.56 11.79 14.68
C ILE A 396 -17.82 12.69 13.46
N TYR A 397 -18.82 13.55 13.51
CA TYR A 397 -19.04 14.57 12.48
C TYR A 397 -18.04 15.72 12.58
N LEU A 398 -17.87 16.31 13.74
CA LEU A 398 -16.99 17.47 13.93
C LEU A 398 -15.51 17.12 13.65
N ARG A 399 -15.08 15.91 14.02
CA ARG A 399 -13.73 15.44 13.70
C ARG A 399 -13.44 15.55 12.21
N GLN A 400 -14.36 15.14 11.37
CA GLN A 400 -14.17 15.16 9.93
C GLN A 400 -14.37 16.54 9.32
N LEU A 401 -15.41 17.25 9.76
CA LEU A 401 -15.70 18.60 9.29
C LEU A 401 -14.52 19.55 9.54
N SER A 402 -13.86 19.46 10.70
CA SER A 402 -12.70 20.31 11.03
C SER A 402 -11.53 20.19 10.04
N ARG A 403 -11.43 19.09 9.31
CA ARG A 403 -10.37 18.88 8.31
C ARG A 403 -10.56 19.74 7.06
N PHE A 404 -11.78 20.19 6.80
CA PHE A 404 -12.13 21.02 5.64
C PHE A 404 -12.15 22.52 5.93
N ASN A 405 -11.80 22.92 7.15
CA ASN A 405 -11.65 24.31 7.54
C ASN A 405 -10.16 24.60 7.81
N ASN A 406 -9.57 25.57 7.12
CA ASN A 406 -8.13 25.85 7.22
C ASN A 406 -7.66 26.22 8.64
N LYS A 407 -8.51 26.87 9.44
CA LYS A 407 -8.18 27.18 10.84
C LYS A 407 -8.22 25.92 11.70
N ASP A 408 -9.24 25.09 11.52
CA ASP A 408 -9.52 23.95 12.38
C ASP A 408 -8.67 22.74 11.98
N ARG A 409 -8.26 22.65 10.71
CA ARG A 409 -7.32 21.64 10.19
C ARG A 409 -6.05 21.55 11.03
N LYS A 410 -5.59 22.69 11.57
CA LYS A 410 -4.41 22.72 12.46
C LYS A 410 -4.63 21.95 13.76
N ILE A 411 -5.86 21.95 14.29
CA ILE A 411 -6.20 21.19 15.51
C ILE A 411 -6.14 19.70 15.22
N TYR A 412 -6.73 19.28 14.09
CA TYR A 412 -6.64 17.90 13.63
C TYR A 412 -5.18 17.48 13.38
N PHE A 413 -4.40 18.31 12.67
CA PHE A 413 -2.98 18.07 12.40
C PHE A 413 -2.19 17.90 13.70
N ASN A 414 -2.35 18.78 14.68
CA ASN A 414 -1.57 18.77 15.92
C ASN A 414 -1.73 17.46 16.71
N PHE A 415 -2.87 16.80 16.63
CA PHE A 415 -3.05 15.51 17.29
C PHE A 415 -2.78 14.34 16.34
N PHE A 416 -3.56 14.19 15.28
CA PHE A 416 -3.52 13.00 14.44
C PHE A 416 -2.24 12.87 13.61
N LYS A 417 -1.68 13.98 13.13
CA LYS A 417 -0.47 13.93 12.30
C LYS A 417 0.80 14.16 13.13
N LYS A 418 0.80 15.13 14.02
CA LYS A 418 2.01 15.47 14.78
C LYS A 418 2.24 14.52 15.97
N ILE A 419 1.23 14.28 16.81
CA ILE A 419 1.39 13.42 17.99
C ILE A 419 1.35 11.94 17.64
N LEU A 420 0.34 11.49 16.89
CA LEU A 420 0.17 10.07 16.58
C LEU A 420 1.13 9.57 15.48
N HIS A 421 1.38 10.37 14.44
CA HIS A 421 2.21 9.94 13.31
C HIS A 421 3.63 10.53 13.31
N GLY A 422 3.90 11.55 14.12
CA GLY A 422 5.22 12.19 14.21
C GLY A 422 5.53 13.18 13.08
N SER A 423 4.54 13.60 12.28
CA SER A 423 4.74 14.58 11.21
C SER A 423 5.10 15.95 11.78
N PRO A 424 6.23 16.57 11.38
CA PRO A 424 6.69 17.80 12.00
C PRO A 424 5.87 19.03 11.59
N VAL A 425 5.41 19.09 10.34
CA VAL A 425 4.63 20.19 9.76
C VAL A 425 3.48 19.64 8.91
N ASP A 426 2.45 20.46 8.69
CA ASP A 426 1.32 20.10 7.81
C ASP A 426 1.71 20.24 6.33
N MET A 427 0.90 19.63 5.47
CA MET A 427 1.05 19.73 4.02
C MET A 427 0.98 21.21 3.57
N PRO A 428 1.89 21.67 2.70
CA PRO A 428 1.85 23.04 2.19
C PRO A 428 0.53 23.40 1.52
N ASP A 429 0.01 24.59 1.80
CA ASP A 429 -1.24 25.09 1.23
C ASP A 429 -1.23 25.13 -0.31
N GLU A 430 -0.03 25.23 -0.91
CA GLU A 430 0.11 25.24 -2.36
C GLU A 430 -0.25 23.89 -3.01
N ILE A 431 0.07 22.78 -2.36
CA ILE A 431 -0.21 21.42 -2.88
C ILE A 431 -1.45 20.79 -2.25
N TYR A 432 -1.94 21.32 -1.14
CA TYR A 432 -3.12 20.81 -0.44
C TYR A 432 -4.38 20.70 -1.32
N PRO A 433 -4.66 21.64 -2.27
CA PRO A 433 -5.79 21.51 -3.19
C PRO A 433 -5.76 20.26 -4.07
N ILE A 434 -4.57 19.70 -4.33
CA ILE A 434 -4.44 18.47 -5.12
C ILE A 434 -5.08 17.29 -4.38
N THR A 435 -5.11 17.29 -3.05
CA THR A 435 -5.79 16.23 -2.29
C THR A 435 -7.30 16.23 -2.57
N GLY A 436 -7.96 17.39 -2.53
CA GLY A 436 -9.38 17.52 -2.87
C GLY A 436 -9.67 17.16 -4.33
N LEU A 437 -8.80 17.60 -5.26
CA LEU A 437 -8.91 17.24 -6.66
C LEU A 437 -8.68 15.74 -6.90
N SER A 438 -7.79 15.10 -6.15
CA SER A 438 -7.57 13.65 -6.30
C SER A 438 -8.83 12.85 -5.92
N LEU A 439 -9.65 13.35 -5.01
CA LEU A 439 -10.91 12.71 -4.63
C LEU A 439 -12.02 12.92 -5.66
N CYS A 440 -12.14 14.13 -6.20
CA CYS A 440 -13.22 14.51 -7.11
C CYS A 440 -12.88 14.34 -8.60
N PHE A 441 -11.60 14.47 -8.97
CA PHE A 441 -11.11 14.55 -10.35
C PHE A 441 -9.87 13.69 -10.60
N ASN A 442 -9.89 12.45 -10.10
CA ASN A 442 -8.77 11.52 -10.25
C ASN A 442 -8.43 11.21 -11.71
N THR A 443 -9.44 11.00 -12.54
CA THR A 443 -9.23 10.70 -13.95
C THR A 443 -8.60 11.89 -14.65
N PHE A 444 -9.08 13.09 -14.40
CA PHE A 444 -8.48 14.31 -14.93
C PHE A 444 -7.00 14.46 -14.54
N LEU A 445 -6.67 14.27 -13.26
CA LEU A 445 -5.27 14.35 -12.80
C LEU A 445 -4.39 13.27 -13.44
N THR A 446 -4.92 12.06 -13.58
CA THR A 446 -4.24 10.94 -14.25
C THR A 446 -3.97 11.25 -15.72
N GLU A 447 -4.96 11.77 -16.45
CA GLU A 447 -4.82 12.19 -17.85
C GLU A 447 -3.80 13.32 -17.99
N GLN A 448 -3.92 14.38 -17.16
CA GLN A 448 -2.97 15.50 -17.20
C GLN A 448 -1.54 15.05 -16.89
N TYR A 449 -1.37 14.14 -15.93
CA TYR A 449 -0.05 13.62 -15.64
C TYR A 449 0.50 12.79 -16.82
N LYS A 450 -0.33 11.91 -17.41
CA LYS A 450 0.03 11.10 -18.57
C LYS A 450 0.42 11.94 -19.79
N GLU A 451 -0.40 12.95 -20.14
CA GLU A 451 -0.14 13.82 -21.29
C GLU A 451 1.21 14.55 -21.20
N ASN A 452 1.59 14.97 -19.99
CA ASN A 452 2.79 15.77 -19.77
C ASN A 452 4.05 14.95 -19.42
N ASN A 453 3.91 13.70 -18.98
CA ASN A 453 5.04 12.91 -18.47
C ASN A 453 5.18 11.53 -19.13
N ASN A 454 4.38 11.18 -20.15
CA ASN A 454 4.48 9.87 -20.78
C ASN A 454 5.85 9.67 -21.41
N ASN A 455 6.57 8.66 -20.93
CA ASN A 455 7.81 8.18 -21.51
C ASN A 455 7.64 6.72 -21.91
N GLN A 456 7.20 6.51 -23.16
CA GLN A 456 6.91 5.17 -23.66
C GLN A 456 8.11 4.23 -23.55
N LEU A 457 9.32 4.76 -23.68
CA LEU A 457 10.54 3.98 -23.54
C LEU A 457 10.69 3.36 -22.12
N TYR A 458 10.35 4.14 -21.08
CA TYR A 458 10.41 3.65 -19.71
C TYR A 458 9.30 2.64 -19.44
N VAL A 459 8.12 2.85 -20.00
CA VAL A 459 7.01 1.90 -19.93
C VAL A 459 7.40 0.58 -20.59
N ASP A 460 7.89 0.63 -21.85
CA ASP A 460 8.30 -0.57 -22.59
C ASP A 460 9.40 -1.36 -21.87
N TYR A 461 10.42 -0.67 -21.35
CA TYR A 461 11.49 -1.30 -20.59
C TYR A 461 10.95 -2.00 -19.32
N THR A 462 10.09 -1.31 -18.60
CA THR A 462 9.50 -1.85 -17.36
C THR A 462 8.60 -3.05 -17.65
N GLU A 463 7.77 -2.98 -18.70
CA GLU A 463 6.95 -4.12 -19.12
C GLU A 463 7.83 -5.34 -19.50
N HIS A 464 8.94 -5.12 -20.20
CA HIS A 464 9.86 -6.20 -20.52
C HIS A 464 10.48 -6.81 -19.26
N LEU A 465 10.95 -5.97 -18.35
CA LEU A 465 11.55 -6.45 -17.10
C LEU A 465 10.54 -7.18 -16.21
N CYS A 466 9.29 -6.70 -16.15
CA CYS A 466 8.19 -7.39 -15.46
C CYS A 466 7.98 -8.81 -16.01
N ASN A 467 7.94 -8.95 -17.34
CA ASN A 467 7.75 -10.26 -17.97
C ASN A 467 8.95 -11.18 -17.74
N ASP A 468 10.15 -10.64 -17.75
CA ASP A 468 11.38 -11.38 -17.50
C ASP A 468 11.40 -11.94 -16.06
N LEU A 469 11.15 -11.07 -15.08
CA LEU A 469 11.13 -11.46 -13.67
C LEU A 469 9.96 -12.40 -13.35
N LEU A 470 8.80 -12.19 -13.96
CA LEU A 470 7.66 -13.09 -13.83
C LEU A 470 7.99 -14.49 -14.36
N THR A 471 8.67 -14.57 -15.50
CA THR A 471 9.11 -15.83 -16.08
C THR A 471 10.12 -16.55 -15.19
N LEU A 472 11.09 -15.81 -14.66
CA LEU A 472 12.06 -16.37 -13.73
C LEU A 472 11.38 -16.86 -12.44
N PHE A 473 10.43 -16.09 -11.89
CA PHE A 473 9.69 -16.50 -10.70
C PHE A 473 8.83 -17.73 -10.95
N TYR A 474 8.20 -17.84 -12.13
CA TYR A 474 7.49 -19.05 -12.53
C TYR A 474 8.40 -20.27 -12.46
N TYR A 475 9.61 -20.20 -13.02
CA TYR A 475 10.56 -21.31 -12.95
C TYR A 475 11.09 -21.57 -11.55
N LYS A 476 11.27 -20.53 -10.74
CA LYS A 476 11.65 -20.67 -9.34
C LYS A 476 10.60 -21.45 -8.54
N ILE A 477 9.32 -21.15 -8.72
CA ILE A 477 8.21 -21.92 -8.13
C ILE A 477 8.15 -23.34 -8.71
N HIS A 478 8.35 -23.50 -10.02
CA HIS A 478 8.31 -24.82 -10.67
C HIS A 478 9.35 -25.79 -10.10
N ARG A 479 10.58 -25.33 -9.87
CA ARG A 479 11.66 -26.16 -9.31
C ARG A 479 11.69 -26.21 -7.79
N ASN A 480 10.80 -25.47 -7.11
CA ASN A 480 10.67 -25.51 -5.65
C ASN A 480 10.47 -26.94 -5.16
N THR A 481 11.17 -27.32 -4.06
CA THR A 481 11.23 -28.71 -3.57
C THR A 481 10.33 -28.98 -2.37
N TRP A 482 9.87 -27.94 -1.67
CA TRP A 482 9.06 -28.12 -0.48
C TRP A 482 7.55 -28.05 -0.74
N LEU A 483 7.12 -27.49 -1.88
CA LEU A 483 5.70 -27.42 -2.27
C LEU A 483 5.22 -28.77 -2.85
N ASP A 484 4.07 -29.23 -2.36
CA ASP A 484 3.35 -30.35 -2.95
C ASP A 484 2.96 -30.06 -4.41
N PRO A 485 2.84 -31.10 -5.27
CA PRO A 485 2.49 -30.91 -6.68
C PRO A 485 1.18 -30.15 -6.90
N SER A 486 0.17 -30.34 -6.04
CA SER A 486 -1.14 -29.65 -6.14
C SER A 486 -1.02 -28.15 -5.84
N THR A 487 -0.38 -27.78 -4.73
CA THR A 487 -0.11 -26.40 -4.35
C THR A 487 0.77 -25.71 -5.39
N LYS A 488 1.82 -26.37 -5.83
CA LYS A 488 2.71 -25.87 -6.91
C LYS A 488 1.93 -25.58 -8.19
N LYS A 489 1.04 -26.48 -8.62
CA LYS A 489 0.19 -26.29 -9.80
C LYS A 489 -0.71 -25.06 -9.66
N ALA A 490 -1.32 -24.85 -8.51
CA ALA A 490 -2.14 -23.67 -8.22
C ALA A 490 -1.32 -22.37 -8.23
N ALA A 491 -0.14 -22.38 -7.59
CA ALA A 491 0.79 -21.25 -7.59
C ALA A 491 1.23 -20.85 -9.02
N LEU A 492 1.62 -21.83 -9.84
CA LEU A 492 1.99 -21.60 -11.24
C LEU A 492 0.82 -21.04 -12.05
N LYS A 493 -0.41 -21.54 -11.83
CA LYS A 493 -1.62 -21.02 -12.48
C LYS A 493 -1.89 -19.56 -12.08
N LYS A 494 -1.62 -19.20 -10.82
CA LYS A 494 -1.77 -17.83 -10.34
C LYS A 494 -0.81 -16.87 -11.03
N LEU A 495 0.47 -17.24 -11.17
CA LEU A 495 1.45 -16.46 -11.92
C LEU A 495 1.07 -16.30 -13.40
N LEU A 496 0.54 -17.37 -14.03
CA LEU A 496 0.12 -17.32 -15.43
C LEU A 496 -1.07 -16.38 -15.69
N LYS A 497 -1.92 -16.16 -14.70
CA LYS A 497 -3.07 -15.26 -14.78
C LYS A 497 -2.79 -13.86 -14.24
N LEU A 498 -1.60 -13.62 -13.72
CA LEU A 498 -1.21 -12.31 -13.20
C LEU A 498 -1.32 -11.24 -14.28
N LYS A 499 -1.97 -10.14 -13.95
CA LYS A 499 -2.11 -8.98 -14.84
C LYS A 499 -1.03 -7.96 -14.51
N LEU A 500 -0.38 -7.42 -15.53
CA LEU A 500 0.61 -6.34 -15.39
C LEU A 500 0.02 -5.06 -15.96
N ILE A 501 -0.01 -4.01 -15.15
CA ILE A 501 -0.45 -2.67 -15.53
C ILE A 501 0.73 -1.73 -15.28
N VAL A 502 1.33 -1.22 -16.36
CA VAL A 502 2.50 -0.34 -16.29
C VAL A 502 2.15 1.02 -16.87
N GLY A 503 2.47 2.06 -16.13
CA GLY A 503 2.24 3.44 -16.52
C GLY A 503 0.83 3.94 -16.15
N SER A 504 -0.10 3.84 -17.06
CA SER A 504 -1.48 4.30 -16.87
C SER A 504 -2.48 3.24 -17.29
N PRO A 505 -3.63 3.12 -16.60
CA PRO A 505 -4.71 2.25 -17.05
C PRO A 505 -5.19 2.62 -18.45
N GLU A 506 -5.60 1.62 -19.24
CA GLU A 506 -6.13 1.87 -20.59
C GLU A 506 -7.51 2.55 -20.55
N LYS A 507 -8.32 2.21 -19.54
CA LYS A 507 -9.67 2.78 -19.35
C LYS A 507 -9.82 3.22 -17.91
N ILE A 508 -10.18 4.46 -17.74
CA ILE A 508 -10.53 5.05 -16.46
C ILE A 508 -11.93 5.65 -16.61
N ARG A 509 -12.74 5.55 -15.55
CA ARG A 509 -14.06 6.16 -15.52
C ARG A 509 -13.93 7.67 -15.52
N GLU A 510 -14.84 8.36 -16.23
CA GLU A 510 -14.92 9.81 -16.15
C GLU A 510 -15.28 10.31 -14.76
N ASP A 511 -14.66 11.41 -14.37
CA ASP A 511 -14.98 12.06 -13.10
C ASP A 511 -16.38 12.65 -13.14
N PRO A 512 -17.18 12.53 -12.07
CA PRO A 512 -18.49 13.15 -12.00
C PRO A 512 -18.37 14.67 -11.91
N ILE A 513 -19.14 15.39 -12.72
CA ILE A 513 -19.15 16.86 -12.73
C ILE A 513 -20.42 17.34 -12.04
N PHE A 514 -20.26 18.00 -10.89
CA PHE A 514 -21.35 18.62 -10.13
C PHE A 514 -21.20 20.15 -10.11
N ASP A 515 -22.21 20.83 -9.54
CA ASP A 515 -22.18 22.27 -9.27
C ASP A 515 -21.37 22.59 -8.00
N TYR A 516 -20.08 22.24 -8.05
CA TYR A 516 -19.14 22.47 -6.95
C TYR A 516 -19.05 23.97 -6.59
N LYS A 517 -18.86 24.26 -5.31
CA LYS A 517 -18.71 25.62 -4.77
C LYS A 517 -17.23 25.93 -4.56
N SER A 518 -16.85 27.17 -4.85
CA SER A 518 -15.46 27.62 -4.74
C SER A 518 -14.99 27.90 -3.30
N ASP A 519 -15.90 27.88 -2.33
CA ASP A 519 -15.68 28.28 -0.95
C ASP A 519 -16.37 27.37 0.07
N ASP A 520 -16.79 26.17 -0.36
CA ASP A 520 -17.47 25.19 0.49
C ASP A 520 -16.96 23.76 0.23
N PRO A 521 -15.80 23.40 0.79
CA PRO A 521 -15.20 22.10 0.55
C PRO A 521 -15.99 20.95 1.15
N TRP A 522 -16.67 21.14 2.27
CA TRP A 522 -17.51 20.11 2.88
C TRP A 522 -18.70 19.76 1.98
N TYR A 523 -19.42 20.77 1.48
CA TYR A 523 -20.50 20.57 0.51
C TYR A 523 -20.00 19.81 -0.74
N ASN A 524 -18.84 20.18 -1.25
CA ASN A 524 -18.25 19.51 -2.42
C ASN A 524 -18.01 18.02 -2.18
N MET A 525 -17.53 17.65 -0.98
CA MET A 525 -17.35 16.25 -0.62
C MET A 525 -18.69 15.53 -0.43
N LEU A 526 -19.68 16.20 0.14
CA LEU A 526 -21.03 15.60 0.28
C LEU A 526 -21.67 15.29 -1.08
N LEU A 527 -21.48 16.12 -2.11
CA LEU A 527 -21.94 15.80 -3.47
C LEU A 527 -21.31 14.50 -4.00
N LEU A 528 -20.01 14.34 -3.82
CA LEU A 528 -19.30 13.12 -4.23
C LEU A 528 -19.80 11.89 -3.48
N ILE A 529 -19.97 12.01 -2.16
CA ILE A 529 -20.41 10.92 -1.28
C ILE A 529 -21.84 10.49 -1.60
N ASP A 530 -22.74 11.45 -1.76
CA ASP A 530 -24.15 11.16 -2.12
C ASP A 530 -24.23 10.43 -3.47
N TRP A 531 -23.46 10.89 -4.45
CA TRP A 531 -23.34 10.20 -5.73
C TRP A 531 -22.81 8.76 -5.58
N LYS A 532 -21.72 8.57 -4.80
CA LYS A 532 -21.15 7.24 -4.55
C LYS A 532 -22.15 6.33 -3.83
N HIS A 533 -22.80 6.85 -2.80
CA HIS A 533 -23.81 6.11 -2.04
C HIS A 533 -24.96 5.61 -2.95
N LYS A 534 -25.49 6.49 -3.80
CA LYS A 534 -26.52 6.13 -4.80
C LYS A 534 -26.03 5.08 -5.79
N GLN A 535 -24.76 5.12 -6.20
CA GLN A 535 -24.18 4.07 -7.04
C GLN A 535 -24.16 2.74 -6.30
N TYR A 536 -23.64 2.72 -5.07
CA TYR A 536 -23.49 1.51 -4.26
C TYR A 536 -24.83 0.82 -3.99
N LEU A 537 -25.88 1.55 -3.65
CA LEU A 537 -27.21 0.99 -3.43
C LEU A 537 -27.76 0.19 -4.65
N SER A 538 -27.29 0.53 -5.84
CA SER A 538 -27.71 -0.12 -7.09
C SER A 538 -26.83 -1.32 -7.50
N LEU A 539 -25.74 -1.57 -6.78
CA LEU A 539 -24.68 -2.52 -7.19
C LEU A 539 -24.66 -3.81 -6.37
N GLU A 540 -25.49 -3.97 -5.36
CA GLU A 540 -25.59 -5.23 -4.60
C GLU A 540 -25.78 -6.43 -5.54
N GLY A 541 -24.91 -7.44 -5.43
CA GLY A 541 -24.92 -8.64 -6.28
C GLY A 541 -24.55 -8.43 -7.75
N LYS A 542 -24.21 -7.19 -8.16
CA LYS A 542 -23.85 -6.87 -9.55
C LYS A 542 -22.34 -6.90 -9.78
N ASP A 543 -21.96 -6.84 -11.05
CA ASP A 543 -20.56 -6.82 -11.46
C ASP A 543 -19.84 -5.57 -10.96
N LEU A 544 -18.54 -5.72 -10.70
CA LEU A 544 -17.71 -4.59 -10.28
C LEU A 544 -17.63 -3.54 -11.37
N ILE A 545 -17.78 -2.30 -10.95
CA ILE A 545 -17.50 -1.12 -11.76
C ILE A 545 -16.40 -0.29 -11.08
N ASP A 546 -15.70 0.50 -11.87
CA ASP A 546 -14.64 1.38 -11.35
C ASP A 546 -15.25 2.57 -10.61
N ILE A 547 -15.43 2.43 -9.29
CA ILE A 547 -15.80 3.53 -8.40
C ILE A 547 -14.58 3.81 -7.52
N PRO A 548 -14.10 5.07 -7.44
CA PRO A 548 -12.96 5.41 -6.62
C PRO A 548 -13.17 5.02 -5.16
N ARG A 549 -12.29 4.21 -4.62
CA ARG A 549 -12.23 3.94 -3.18
C ARG A 549 -11.38 5.01 -2.53
N ILE A 550 -11.90 5.60 -1.47
CA ILE A 550 -11.24 6.70 -0.78
C ILE A 550 -10.86 6.26 0.63
N ASP A 551 -9.59 6.42 0.93
CA ASP A 551 -9.09 6.41 2.30
C ASP A 551 -9.29 7.82 2.89
N TRP A 552 -10.41 8.02 3.55
CA TRP A 552 -10.76 9.31 4.14
C TRP A 552 -9.86 9.71 5.31
N GLU A 553 -9.16 8.76 5.94
CA GLU A 553 -8.18 9.07 6.98
C GLU A 553 -6.99 9.85 6.41
N HIS A 554 -6.50 9.44 5.24
CA HIS A 554 -5.33 10.04 4.61
C HIS A 554 -5.68 10.95 3.42
N PHE A 555 -6.96 11.15 3.11
CA PHE A 555 -7.43 11.88 1.92
C PHE A 555 -6.75 11.40 0.63
N LYS A 556 -6.71 10.12 0.43
CA LYS A 556 -6.11 9.54 -0.77
C LYS A 556 -7.04 8.52 -1.41
N LEU A 557 -6.99 8.43 -2.72
CA LEU A 557 -7.60 7.33 -3.44
C LEU A 557 -6.75 6.06 -3.27
N THR A 558 -7.44 4.93 -3.18
CA THR A 558 -6.85 3.62 -3.33
C THR A 558 -7.16 3.12 -4.74
N GLY A 559 -6.12 2.83 -5.54
CA GLY A 559 -6.31 2.32 -6.89
C GLY A 559 -5.46 3.00 -7.96
N THR A 560 -6.02 3.10 -9.16
CA THR A 560 -5.30 3.42 -10.38
C THR A 560 -5.06 4.92 -10.57
N GLN A 561 -4.00 5.43 -9.98
CA GLN A 561 -3.55 6.83 -10.12
C GLN A 561 -2.18 6.85 -10.79
N SER A 562 -2.08 7.44 -11.99
CA SER A 562 -0.80 7.50 -12.70
C SER A 562 0.24 8.42 -12.06
N TYR A 563 -0.19 9.31 -11.16
CA TYR A 563 0.64 10.31 -10.48
C TYR A 563 1.09 9.92 -9.07
N ILE A 564 0.86 8.69 -8.65
CA ILE A 564 1.37 8.18 -7.37
C ILE A 564 2.72 7.51 -7.58
N VAL A 565 3.69 7.89 -6.74
CA VAL A 565 5.03 7.33 -6.71
C VAL A 565 5.04 6.12 -5.80
N ASN A 566 4.58 5.01 -6.34
CA ASN A 566 4.56 3.70 -5.68
C ASN A 566 4.37 2.60 -6.72
N ALA A 567 4.43 1.34 -6.29
CA ALA A 567 3.94 0.17 -7.01
C ALA A 567 3.14 -0.69 -6.03
N PHE A 568 2.24 -1.55 -6.51
CA PHE A 568 1.47 -2.43 -5.63
C PHE A 568 0.92 -3.65 -6.36
N TYR A 569 0.93 -4.76 -5.62
CA TYR A 569 0.17 -5.96 -5.96
C TYR A 569 -1.26 -5.85 -5.39
N MET A 570 -2.25 -6.19 -6.18
CA MET A 570 -3.66 -6.20 -5.80
C MET A 570 -4.18 -7.65 -5.78
N PRO A 571 -4.32 -8.29 -4.62
CA PRO A 571 -4.69 -9.71 -4.52
C PRO A 571 -6.05 -10.02 -5.14
N THR A 572 -7.06 -9.18 -4.93
CA THR A 572 -8.44 -9.37 -5.42
C THR A 572 -8.59 -9.25 -6.94
N SER A 573 -7.62 -8.68 -7.62
CA SER A 573 -7.59 -8.63 -9.10
C SER A 573 -6.46 -9.45 -9.69
N ASN A 574 -5.63 -10.06 -8.85
CA ASN A 574 -4.38 -10.74 -9.22
C ASN A 574 -3.59 -9.90 -10.22
N SER A 575 -3.24 -8.68 -9.82
CA SER A 575 -2.58 -7.72 -10.70
C SER A 575 -1.50 -6.92 -10.00
N ILE A 576 -0.47 -6.55 -10.75
CA ILE A 576 0.55 -5.58 -10.33
C ILE A 576 0.31 -4.27 -11.09
N TYR A 577 0.34 -3.17 -10.38
CA TYR A 577 0.26 -1.84 -10.95
C TYR A 577 1.52 -1.04 -10.63
N ILE A 578 2.17 -0.52 -11.67
CA ILE A 578 3.35 0.35 -11.58
C ILE A 578 2.97 1.69 -12.22
N PRO A 579 2.60 2.71 -11.43
CA PRO A 579 2.16 4.01 -11.94
C PRO A 579 3.24 4.74 -12.74
N LEU A 580 2.80 5.58 -13.66
CA LEU A 580 3.69 6.37 -14.51
C LEU A 580 4.65 7.27 -13.70
N ALA A 581 4.18 7.82 -12.57
CA ALA A 581 5.01 8.67 -11.71
C ALA A 581 6.19 7.93 -11.07
N TYR A 582 6.13 6.61 -10.96
CA TYR A 582 7.25 5.79 -10.52
C TYR A 582 8.33 5.63 -11.61
N LEU A 583 7.96 5.75 -12.89
CA LEU A 583 8.83 5.54 -14.05
C LEU A 583 9.69 6.78 -14.38
N GLN A 584 10.45 7.24 -13.40
CA GLN A 584 11.37 8.37 -13.52
C GLN A 584 12.60 8.20 -12.60
N PRO A 585 13.71 8.91 -12.85
CA PRO A 585 14.82 8.92 -11.91
C PRO A 585 14.40 9.38 -10.48
N PRO A 586 14.91 8.74 -9.42
CA PRO A 586 15.96 7.71 -9.44
C PRO A 586 15.49 6.27 -9.63
N PHE A 587 14.18 5.99 -9.70
CA PHE A 587 13.66 4.61 -9.73
C PHE A 587 14.02 3.87 -11.02
N ILE A 588 14.07 4.57 -12.13
CA ILE A 588 14.52 4.06 -13.42
C ILE A 588 15.35 5.11 -14.14
N ASP A 589 16.53 4.73 -14.63
CA ASP A 589 17.40 5.64 -15.37
C ASP A 589 18.09 4.90 -16.52
N LEU A 590 17.48 4.97 -17.70
CA LEU A 590 18.00 4.36 -18.92
C LEU A 590 19.00 5.28 -19.67
N LYS A 591 19.21 6.49 -19.19
CA LYS A 591 20.08 7.48 -19.83
C LYS A 591 21.50 7.46 -19.26
N GLU A 592 21.63 7.33 -17.95
CA GLU A 592 22.91 7.44 -17.27
C GLU A 592 23.36 6.16 -16.57
N ARG A 593 22.46 5.20 -16.37
CA ARG A 593 22.71 4.00 -15.54
C ARG A 593 22.56 2.69 -16.32
N GLY A 594 23.29 1.67 -15.86
CA GLY A 594 23.30 0.34 -16.45
C GLY A 594 22.24 -0.61 -15.88
N LEU A 595 22.37 -1.89 -16.26
CA LEU A 595 21.45 -2.94 -15.87
C LEU A 595 21.39 -3.14 -14.35
N GLU A 596 22.54 -3.21 -13.68
CA GLU A 596 22.63 -3.48 -12.23
C GLU A 596 21.90 -2.41 -11.41
N TYR A 597 21.99 -1.15 -11.85
CA TYR A 597 21.26 -0.06 -11.22
C TYR A 597 19.76 -0.21 -11.41
N ASN A 598 19.30 -0.33 -12.66
CA ASN A 598 17.88 -0.43 -12.96
C ASN A 598 17.26 -1.71 -12.37
N LEU A 599 18.05 -2.79 -12.26
CA LEU A 599 17.62 -4.02 -11.61
C LEU A 599 17.49 -3.82 -10.09
N ALA A 600 18.39 -3.10 -9.45
CA ALA A 600 18.34 -2.81 -8.02
C ALA A 600 17.21 -1.84 -7.64
N PHE A 601 16.78 -0.96 -8.54
CA PHE A 601 15.72 0.01 -8.31
C PHE A 601 14.38 -0.53 -8.83
N ILE A 602 14.04 -0.29 -10.09
CA ILE A 602 12.76 -0.73 -10.65
C ILE A 602 12.62 -2.25 -10.66
N GLY A 603 13.68 -2.99 -10.93
CA GLY A 603 13.68 -4.45 -10.94
C GLY A 603 13.37 -5.05 -9.58
N TYR A 604 13.98 -4.52 -8.50
CA TYR A 604 13.68 -4.95 -7.15
C TYR A 604 12.21 -4.66 -6.78
N THR A 605 11.71 -3.48 -7.10
CA THR A 605 10.29 -3.15 -6.87
C THR A 605 9.37 -4.13 -7.60
N ILE A 606 9.63 -4.44 -8.86
CA ILE A 606 8.85 -5.44 -9.62
C ILE A 606 8.92 -6.81 -8.93
N ALA A 607 10.10 -7.24 -8.53
CA ALA A 607 10.30 -8.53 -7.88
C ALA A 607 9.63 -8.63 -6.51
N HIS A 608 9.62 -7.53 -5.76
CA HIS A 608 8.88 -7.37 -4.50
C HIS A 608 7.37 -7.50 -4.74
N GLU A 609 6.80 -6.75 -5.70
CA GLU A 609 5.37 -6.85 -6.03
C GLU A 609 4.96 -8.23 -6.56
N LEU A 610 5.82 -8.88 -7.35
CA LEU A 610 5.60 -10.26 -7.77
C LEU A 610 5.55 -11.22 -6.58
N SER A 611 6.38 -10.98 -5.57
CA SER A 611 6.48 -11.83 -4.39
C SER A 611 5.24 -11.74 -3.49
N HIS A 612 4.52 -10.61 -3.52
CA HIS A 612 3.24 -10.45 -2.85
C HIS A 612 2.15 -11.42 -3.35
N CYS A 613 2.31 -12.04 -4.52
CA CYS A 613 1.42 -13.12 -4.96
C CYS A 613 1.30 -14.25 -3.92
N PHE A 614 2.38 -14.49 -3.17
CA PHE A 614 2.52 -15.63 -2.27
C PHE A 614 2.93 -15.25 -0.84
N ASP A 615 2.91 -13.98 -0.47
CA ASP A 615 3.14 -13.55 0.90
C ASP A 615 2.02 -14.03 1.84
N ALA A 616 2.08 -13.66 3.13
CA ALA A 616 1.11 -14.09 4.13
C ALA A 616 -0.34 -13.65 3.82
N ASN A 617 -0.53 -12.62 3.00
CA ASN A 617 -1.84 -12.13 2.55
C ASN A 617 -2.19 -12.64 1.15
N GLY A 618 -1.31 -12.44 0.17
CA GLY A 618 -1.57 -12.83 -1.22
C GLY A 618 -1.78 -14.33 -1.39
N SER A 619 -1.11 -15.16 -0.57
CA SER A 619 -1.27 -16.62 -0.57
C SER A 619 -2.69 -17.10 -0.26
N LYS A 620 -3.56 -16.25 0.31
CA LYS A 620 -4.96 -16.58 0.60
C LYS A 620 -5.87 -16.49 -0.63
N PHE A 621 -5.41 -15.87 -1.71
CA PHE A 621 -6.18 -15.61 -2.92
C PHE A 621 -5.73 -16.51 -4.06
N ASP A 622 -6.70 -17.01 -4.83
CA ASP A 622 -6.45 -17.85 -6.00
C ASP A 622 -6.04 -17.04 -7.25
N GLU A 623 -5.92 -17.72 -8.37
CA GLU A 623 -5.52 -17.12 -9.64
C GLU A 623 -6.55 -16.14 -10.25
N ASN A 624 -7.77 -16.12 -9.74
CA ASN A 624 -8.82 -15.19 -10.15
C ASN A 624 -8.97 -14.02 -9.17
N GLY A 625 -8.23 -14.07 -8.04
CA GLY A 625 -8.31 -13.10 -6.95
C GLY A 625 -9.38 -13.42 -5.91
N ASN A 626 -9.98 -14.61 -5.93
CA ASN A 626 -10.93 -15.04 -4.91
C ASN A 626 -10.22 -15.56 -3.67
N LEU A 627 -10.75 -15.26 -2.51
CA LEU A 627 -10.34 -15.85 -1.24
C LEU A 627 -10.64 -17.36 -1.28
N ASN A 628 -9.61 -18.15 -1.40
CA ASN A 628 -9.71 -19.60 -1.58
C ASN A 628 -8.52 -20.30 -0.94
N ASP A 629 -8.80 -21.38 -0.23
CA ASP A 629 -7.79 -22.22 0.38
C ASP A 629 -7.30 -23.29 -0.61
N TRP A 630 -6.20 -23.00 -1.28
CA TRP A 630 -5.60 -23.86 -2.31
C TRP A 630 -4.32 -24.57 -1.85
N TRP A 631 -3.94 -24.42 -0.59
CA TRP A 631 -2.76 -25.03 0.01
C TRP A 631 -3.04 -26.40 0.61
N THR A 632 -2.09 -27.33 0.50
CA THR A 632 -2.13 -28.55 1.33
C THR A 632 -1.83 -28.23 2.80
N LYS A 633 -2.23 -29.12 3.69
CA LYS A 633 -1.94 -28.95 5.14
C LYS A 633 -0.43 -28.93 5.42
N ASN A 634 0.34 -29.78 4.71
CA ASN A 634 1.78 -29.86 4.87
C ASN A 634 2.46 -28.56 4.44
N ASP A 635 2.11 -28.05 3.25
CA ASP A 635 2.67 -26.82 2.72
C ASP A 635 2.36 -25.63 3.63
N LYS A 636 1.15 -25.57 4.21
CA LYS A 636 0.80 -24.53 5.20
C LYS A 636 1.71 -24.59 6.42
N LEU A 637 1.98 -25.79 6.95
CA LEU A 637 2.86 -25.96 8.10
C LEU A 637 4.30 -25.54 7.77
N GLU A 638 4.82 -25.94 6.62
CA GLU A 638 6.15 -25.53 6.16
C GLU A 638 6.23 -24.02 5.95
N TYR A 639 5.21 -23.44 5.33
CA TYR A 639 5.16 -22.00 5.11
C TYR A 639 5.09 -21.22 6.44
N GLN A 640 4.32 -21.71 7.43
CA GLN A 640 4.27 -21.11 8.77
C GLN A 640 5.62 -21.16 9.49
N LYS A 641 6.42 -22.21 9.31
CA LYS A 641 7.79 -22.26 9.84
C LYS A 641 8.68 -21.17 9.23
N LYS A 642 8.56 -21.00 7.91
CA LYS A 642 9.30 -19.92 7.19
C LYS A 642 8.88 -18.53 7.66
N ILE A 643 7.58 -18.29 7.84
CA ILE A 643 7.04 -17.04 8.40
C ILE A 643 7.63 -16.77 9.79
N LYS A 644 7.64 -17.78 10.69
CA LYS A 644 8.22 -17.64 12.04
C LYS A 644 9.71 -17.33 12.00
N ASP A 645 10.46 -17.94 11.10
CA ASP A 645 11.90 -17.66 10.95
C ASP A 645 12.13 -16.23 10.46
N VAL A 646 11.31 -15.72 9.54
CA VAL A 646 11.38 -14.33 9.07
C VAL A 646 11.06 -13.35 10.21
N ILE A 647 9.99 -13.57 10.96
CA ILE A 647 9.64 -12.75 12.13
C ILE A 647 10.82 -12.70 13.11
N ASN A 648 11.34 -13.87 13.50
CA ASN A 648 12.48 -13.96 14.42
C ASN A 648 13.73 -13.24 13.90
N GLN A 649 13.99 -13.29 12.59
CA GLN A 649 15.12 -12.58 12.00
C GLN A 649 14.98 -11.07 12.15
N TYR A 650 13.85 -10.50 11.75
CA TYR A 650 13.64 -9.06 11.77
C TYR A 650 13.63 -8.52 13.21
N GLU A 651 13.00 -9.24 14.15
CA GLU A 651 13.03 -8.90 15.58
C GLU A 651 14.45 -8.97 16.16
N THR A 652 15.22 -10.00 15.77
CA THR A 652 16.62 -10.14 16.20
C THR A 652 17.48 -8.97 15.71
N PHE A 653 17.31 -8.55 14.45
CA PHE A 653 18.05 -7.41 13.90
C PHE A 653 17.63 -6.10 14.56
N ALA A 654 16.33 -5.89 14.81
CA ALA A 654 15.82 -4.71 15.50
C ALA A 654 16.34 -4.64 16.97
N LYS A 655 16.33 -5.77 17.66
CA LYS A 655 16.85 -5.85 19.05
C LYS A 655 18.31 -5.48 19.18
N ARG A 656 19.16 -5.78 18.17
CA ARG A 656 20.56 -5.36 18.14
C ARG A 656 20.71 -3.83 18.15
N ASP A 657 19.73 -3.12 17.58
CA ASP A 657 19.67 -1.66 17.57
C ASP A 657 18.92 -1.07 18.77
N GLY A 658 18.50 -1.90 19.75
CA GLY A 658 17.72 -1.47 20.90
C GLY A 658 16.28 -1.09 20.55
N ILE A 659 15.73 -1.58 19.43
CA ILE A 659 14.38 -1.28 18.95
C ILE A 659 13.48 -2.49 19.25
N GLU A 660 12.40 -2.24 19.99
CA GLU A 660 11.30 -3.19 20.12
C GLU A 660 10.39 -3.09 18.89
N PHE A 661 10.19 -4.19 18.21
CA PHE A 661 9.45 -4.28 16.97
C PHE A 661 8.71 -5.61 16.88
N ASP A 662 7.41 -5.55 16.68
CA ASP A 662 6.59 -6.74 16.35
C ASP A 662 6.64 -6.97 14.83
N ALA A 663 7.52 -7.85 14.41
CA ALA A 663 7.71 -8.14 12.99
C ALA A 663 6.54 -8.90 12.37
N ALA A 664 5.59 -9.41 13.16
CA ALA A 664 4.39 -10.06 12.63
C ALA A 664 3.47 -9.06 11.89
N ILE A 665 3.47 -7.79 12.30
CA ILE A 665 2.68 -6.73 11.65
C ILE A 665 3.09 -6.56 10.19
N GLY A 666 4.40 -6.59 9.90
CA GLY A 666 4.98 -6.36 8.58
C GLY A 666 5.49 -7.61 7.88
N VAL A 667 5.07 -8.81 8.29
CA VAL A 667 5.67 -10.05 7.77
C VAL A 667 5.44 -10.27 6.28
N SER A 668 4.33 -9.81 5.72
CA SER A 668 4.07 -9.85 4.27
C SER A 668 5.12 -9.07 3.48
N GLU A 669 5.45 -7.86 3.95
CA GLU A 669 6.48 -7.02 3.36
C GLU A 669 7.87 -7.67 3.47
N SER A 670 8.18 -8.22 4.66
CA SER A 670 9.45 -8.91 4.90
C SER A 670 9.63 -10.14 3.99
N LEU A 671 8.57 -10.91 3.78
CA LEU A 671 8.56 -12.06 2.85
C LEU A 671 8.76 -11.62 1.40
N ALA A 672 8.11 -10.52 1.00
CA ALA A 672 8.24 -9.96 -0.33
C ALA A 672 9.66 -9.41 -0.59
N ASP A 673 10.26 -8.75 0.40
CA ASP A 673 11.64 -8.26 0.34
C ASP A 673 12.65 -9.40 0.15
N ILE A 674 12.55 -10.46 0.96
CA ILE A 674 13.45 -11.63 0.88
C ILE A 674 13.32 -12.32 -0.48
N SER A 675 12.09 -12.57 -0.91
CA SER A 675 11.83 -13.25 -2.18
C SER A 675 12.25 -12.38 -3.37
N GLY A 676 11.94 -11.08 -3.31
CA GLY A 676 12.28 -10.11 -4.35
C GLY A 676 13.78 -9.95 -4.54
N MET A 677 14.55 -9.80 -3.45
CA MET A 677 16.01 -9.70 -3.55
C MET A 677 16.64 -10.97 -4.10
N SER A 678 16.17 -12.13 -3.66
CA SER A 678 16.64 -13.41 -4.20
C SER A 678 16.35 -13.53 -5.69
N LEU A 679 15.20 -13.05 -6.16
CA LEU A 679 14.80 -13.11 -7.54
C LEU A 679 15.70 -12.25 -8.44
N ILE A 680 16.01 -11.03 -8.04
CA ILE A 680 16.88 -10.14 -8.82
C ILE A 680 18.35 -10.56 -8.78
N GLU A 681 18.82 -11.14 -7.67
CA GLU A 681 20.16 -11.71 -7.60
C GLU A 681 20.27 -12.88 -8.60
N GLU A 682 19.29 -13.77 -8.61
CA GLU A 682 19.23 -14.91 -9.53
C GLU A 682 19.16 -14.44 -10.98
N TYR A 683 18.34 -13.43 -11.29
CA TYR A 683 18.26 -12.85 -12.62
C TYR A 683 19.61 -12.32 -13.10
N LEU A 684 20.28 -11.52 -12.29
CA LEU A 684 21.58 -10.94 -12.65
C LEU A 684 22.67 -12.03 -12.78
N ARG A 685 22.69 -12.98 -11.84
CA ARG A 685 23.62 -14.11 -11.86
C ARG A 685 23.50 -14.91 -13.15
N ASP A 686 22.27 -15.23 -13.54
CA ASP A 686 22.00 -16.16 -14.63
C ASP A 686 22.09 -15.48 -16.00
N VAL A 687 21.79 -14.18 -16.06
CA VAL A 687 21.93 -13.35 -17.26
C VAL A 687 23.40 -13.04 -17.58
N LEU A 688 24.25 -12.98 -16.56
CA LEU A 688 25.67 -12.63 -16.70
C LEU A 688 26.59 -13.86 -16.86
N VAL A 689 26.09 -15.05 -17.14
CA VAL A 689 26.93 -16.24 -17.32
C VAL A 689 27.66 -16.22 -18.66
N ILE A 690 28.97 -15.92 -18.65
CA ILE A 690 29.84 -16.08 -19.82
C ILE A 690 31.26 -16.35 -19.36
N ASP A 691 31.90 -17.36 -19.90
CA ASP A 691 33.32 -17.70 -19.91
C ASP A 691 34.17 -17.62 -18.59
N ARG A 692 35.41 -18.16 -18.61
CA ARG A 692 36.27 -18.46 -17.43
C ARG A 692 36.71 -17.24 -16.60
N ASP A 693 36.75 -16.04 -17.16
CA ASP A 693 37.02 -14.79 -16.43
C ASP A 693 35.78 -14.21 -15.72
N ILE A 694 34.73 -14.94 -15.71
CA ILE A 694 33.38 -14.61 -15.29
C ILE A 694 33.25 -14.37 -13.79
N ASP A 695 33.95 -15.12 -12.97
CA ASP A 695 33.80 -15.00 -11.53
C ASP A 695 34.16 -13.58 -11.05
N ILE A 696 35.12 -12.93 -11.67
CA ILE A 696 35.50 -11.55 -11.35
C ILE A 696 34.42 -10.58 -11.82
N ILE A 697 33.95 -10.71 -13.05
CA ILE A 697 32.91 -9.84 -13.63
C ILE A 697 31.59 -10.03 -12.86
N ARG A 698 31.20 -11.28 -12.62
CA ARG A 698 29.99 -11.62 -11.85
C ARG A 698 30.05 -11.05 -10.44
N ARG A 699 31.16 -11.27 -9.73
CA ARG A 699 31.35 -10.72 -8.37
C ARG A 699 31.27 -9.20 -8.38
N THR A 700 31.88 -8.53 -9.36
CA THR A 700 31.84 -7.08 -9.49
C THR A 700 30.44 -6.56 -9.76
N ASN A 701 29.68 -7.21 -10.61
CA ASN A 701 28.31 -6.80 -10.96
C ASN A 701 27.32 -7.08 -9.82
N LEU A 702 27.42 -8.24 -9.15
CA LEU A 702 26.64 -8.55 -7.96
C LEU A 702 26.98 -7.58 -6.80
N LYS A 703 28.26 -7.26 -6.64
CA LYS A 703 28.67 -6.27 -5.65
C LYS A 703 28.03 -4.90 -5.90
N LYS A 704 27.99 -4.44 -7.15
CA LYS A 704 27.27 -3.22 -7.54
C LYS A 704 25.78 -3.31 -7.25
N LEU A 705 25.15 -4.45 -7.57
CA LEU A 705 23.73 -4.68 -7.30
C LEU A 705 23.42 -4.49 -5.80
N TYR A 706 24.20 -5.12 -4.91
CA TYR A 706 23.97 -5.00 -3.47
C TYR A 706 24.15 -3.57 -2.95
N TYR A 707 25.11 -2.84 -3.46
CA TYR A 707 25.27 -1.41 -3.13
C TYR A 707 24.06 -0.59 -3.60
N TYR A 708 23.60 -0.82 -4.83
CA TYR A 708 22.45 -0.10 -5.36
C TYR A 708 21.16 -0.42 -4.62
N LEU A 709 20.98 -1.68 -4.18
CA LEU A 709 19.85 -2.07 -3.31
C LEU A 709 19.86 -1.28 -1.99
N ALA A 710 21.01 -1.18 -1.34
CA ALA A 710 21.12 -0.42 -0.10
C ALA A 710 20.90 1.09 -0.32
N ILE A 711 21.32 1.64 -1.46
CA ILE A 711 21.06 3.04 -1.84
C ILE A 711 19.58 3.28 -2.15
N GLN A 712 18.92 2.33 -2.79
CA GLN A 712 17.50 2.42 -3.10
C GLN A 712 16.68 2.53 -1.82
N GLY A 713 17.00 1.72 -0.79
CA GLY A 713 16.37 1.75 0.53
C GLY A 713 16.86 2.86 1.46
N LYS A 714 17.61 3.89 0.98
CA LYS A 714 18.06 4.97 1.85
C LYS A 714 16.87 5.72 2.48
N GLN A 715 16.87 5.82 3.78
CA GLN A 715 15.80 6.44 4.56
C GLN A 715 16.38 7.21 5.74
N LYS A 716 15.84 8.37 6.03
CA LYS A 716 16.03 9.06 7.30
C LYS A 716 14.68 9.45 7.87
N ILE A 717 14.38 8.94 9.05
CA ILE A 717 13.10 9.10 9.73
C ILE A 717 13.28 10.01 10.96
N TYR A 718 12.29 10.84 11.27
CA TYR A 718 12.27 11.62 12.50
C TYR A 718 12.22 10.70 13.72
N LYS A 719 13.08 10.95 14.71
CA LYS A 719 13.17 10.10 15.92
C LYS A 719 11.83 9.90 16.61
N ASN A 720 11.03 10.96 16.70
CA ASN A 720 9.72 10.92 17.33
C ASN A 720 8.68 10.08 16.54
N ALA A 721 8.93 9.83 15.25
CA ALA A 721 8.04 9.06 14.40
C ALA A 721 8.35 7.55 14.43
N ILE A 722 9.54 7.13 14.82
CA ILE A 722 9.97 5.72 14.73
C ILE A 722 8.99 4.80 15.45
N LYS A 723 8.64 5.10 16.70
CA LYS A 723 7.74 4.24 17.49
C LYS A 723 6.34 4.12 16.88
N SER A 724 5.78 5.23 16.41
CA SER A 724 4.45 5.23 15.79
C SER A 724 4.50 4.52 14.45
N GLN A 725 5.52 4.75 13.63
CA GLN A 725 5.67 4.09 12.33
C GLN A 725 5.77 2.56 12.48
N LEU A 726 6.55 2.05 13.41
CA LEU A 726 6.68 0.61 13.66
C LEU A 726 5.39 -0.07 14.12
N LYS A 727 4.41 0.69 14.63
CA LYS A 727 3.11 0.16 15.07
C LYS A 727 2.01 0.21 14.00
N ILE A 728 2.09 1.17 13.08
CA ILE A 728 1.01 1.43 12.11
C ILE A 728 1.41 1.20 10.66
N ASN A 729 2.70 1.26 10.34
CA ASN A 729 3.22 1.02 9.01
C ASN A 729 3.54 -0.47 8.84
N PRO A 730 2.98 -1.16 7.85
CA PRO A 730 3.32 -2.56 7.58
C PRO A 730 4.76 -2.74 7.11
N HIS A 731 5.42 -1.66 6.67
CA HIS A 731 6.81 -1.73 6.24
C HIS A 731 7.76 -1.58 7.44
N PRO A 732 8.67 -2.53 7.65
CA PRO A 732 9.79 -2.36 8.58
C PRO A 732 10.67 -1.17 8.18
N LEU A 733 11.56 -0.71 9.09
CA LEU A 733 12.56 0.29 8.72
C LEU A 733 13.43 -0.22 7.56
N GLU A 734 13.75 0.66 6.62
CA GLU A 734 14.50 0.31 5.40
C GLU A 734 15.84 -0.36 5.70
N LYS A 735 16.48 -0.05 6.83
CA LYS A 735 17.66 -0.76 7.31
C LYS A 735 17.42 -2.28 7.40
N TYR A 736 16.29 -2.71 7.93
CA TYR A 736 15.98 -4.14 8.07
C TYR A 736 15.51 -4.74 6.75
N ARG A 737 14.79 -3.97 5.94
CA ARG A 737 14.38 -4.35 4.57
C ARG A 737 15.56 -4.60 3.64
N VAL A 738 16.73 -4.02 3.92
CA VAL A 738 17.99 -4.27 3.21
C VAL A 738 18.82 -5.36 3.88
N ASN A 739 19.13 -5.19 5.17
CA ASN A 739 20.09 -6.06 5.85
C ASN A 739 19.57 -7.49 6.04
N CYS A 740 18.28 -7.67 6.38
CA CYS A 740 17.74 -9.01 6.61
C CYS A 740 17.70 -9.87 5.33
N PRO A 741 17.17 -9.40 4.18
CA PRO A 741 17.24 -10.18 2.95
C PRO A 741 18.68 -10.46 2.50
N LEU A 742 19.58 -9.47 2.50
CA LEU A 742 20.98 -9.66 2.09
C LEU A 742 21.70 -10.70 2.94
N SER A 743 21.41 -10.75 4.26
CA SER A 743 22.03 -11.74 5.16
C SER A 743 21.63 -13.19 4.88
N ARG A 744 20.60 -13.42 4.07
CA ARG A 744 20.19 -14.75 3.60
C ARG A 744 20.89 -15.19 2.32
N LEU A 745 21.45 -14.24 1.55
CA LEU A 745 22.02 -14.53 0.24
C LEU A 745 23.43 -15.12 0.35
N PRO A 746 23.66 -16.36 -0.07
CA PRO A 746 25.00 -17.00 0.00
C PRO A 746 26.06 -16.23 -0.78
N LEU A 747 25.71 -15.68 -1.96
CA LEU A 747 26.64 -14.92 -2.78
C LEU A 747 27.03 -13.59 -2.14
N PHE A 748 26.10 -12.92 -1.46
CA PHE A 748 26.39 -11.73 -0.67
C PHE A 748 27.42 -12.04 0.44
N LYS A 749 27.17 -13.11 1.21
CA LYS A 749 28.10 -13.52 2.27
C LYS A 749 29.50 -13.84 1.72
N ALA A 750 29.55 -14.59 0.61
CA ALA A 750 30.81 -14.97 -0.03
C ALA A 750 31.59 -13.77 -0.61
N ILE A 751 30.88 -12.77 -1.18
CA ILE A 751 31.50 -11.58 -1.77
C ILE A 751 32.11 -10.66 -0.69
N PHE A 752 31.43 -10.53 0.44
CA PHE A 752 31.86 -9.63 1.53
C PHE A 752 32.58 -10.37 2.67
N ASP A 753 32.88 -11.67 2.53
CA ASP A 753 33.57 -12.51 3.54
C ASP A 753 32.84 -12.49 4.91
N ILE A 754 31.50 -12.61 4.89
CA ILE A 754 30.67 -12.62 6.09
C ILE A 754 30.67 -14.02 6.68
N LYS A 755 30.94 -14.12 7.99
CA LYS A 755 31.10 -15.36 8.73
C LYS A 755 30.08 -15.48 9.85
N LYS A 756 29.91 -16.70 10.35
CA LYS A 756 29.10 -16.97 11.53
C LYS A 756 29.61 -16.14 12.71
N GLY A 757 28.72 -15.36 13.31
CA GLY A 757 29.02 -14.41 14.38
C GLY A 757 29.02 -12.94 13.95
N ASP A 758 29.14 -12.66 12.65
CA ASP A 758 29.03 -11.30 12.13
C ASP A 758 27.56 -10.81 12.20
N GLY A 759 27.35 -9.50 12.28
CA GLY A 759 26.03 -8.88 12.33
C GLY A 759 25.17 -9.14 11.10
N MET A 760 25.80 -9.27 9.92
CA MET A 760 25.14 -9.61 8.66
C MET A 760 25.00 -11.12 8.43
N TRP A 761 25.25 -11.96 9.45
CA TRP A 761 25.05 -13.41 9.35
C TRP A 761 23.64 -13.80 9.79
N TRP A 762 22.96 -14.60 8.96
CA TRP A 762 21.78 -15.36 9.32
C TRP A 762 21.96 -16.82 8.92
N ASN A 763 21.55 -17.75 9.79
CA ASN A 763 21.81 -19.17 9.57
C ASN A 763 20.97 -19.75 8.42
N ASN A 764 19.74 -19.27 8.28
CA ASN A 764 18.85 -19.73 7.22
C ASN A 764 19.11 -18.96 5.94
N GLU A 765 19.50 -19.67 4.88
CA GLU A 765 19.79 -19.13 3.54
C GLU A 765 18.59 -19.30 2.57
N GLU A 766 17.45 -19.71 3.08
CA GLU A 766 16.28 -19.91 2.23
C GLU A 766 15.68 -18.59 1.75
N SER A 767 15.40 -18.53 0.46
CA SER A 767 14.76 -17.40 -0.20
C SER A 767 13.23 -17.47 -0.19
N ILE A 768 12.65 -18.22 0.69
CA ILE A 768 11.22 -18.58 0.78
C ILE A 768 10.80 -19.55 -0.33
N TRP A 769 10.98 -19.16 -1.59
CA TRP A 769 10.59 -19.93 -2.79
C TRP A 769 11.75 -20.56 -3.51
#